data_1273da86a38b672377e91220eaa21fd9
#
_entry.id   1273da86a38b672377e91220eaa21fd9
#
_cell.length_a   1.000
_cell.length_b   1.000
_cell.length_c   1.000
_cell.angle_alpha   90.00
_cell.angle_beta   90.00
_cell.angle_gamma   90.00
#
_symmetry.space_group_name_H-M   'P 1'
#
loop_
_entity.id
_entity.type
_entity.pdbx_description
1 polymer ?
#
loop_
_entity_poly.entity_id
_entity_poly.type
_entity_poly.pdbx_seq_one_letter_code
_entity_poly.pdbx_strand_id
1 'polypeptide(L)'
;MATIYKGLTLDKFQEDAIAAMENNESVVVSAPTGSGKTLTADYIIDKYLKQKKRIVYTAPIKALSNQKYKDFSLEYGASNIGLMTGDIVINPTAQILIMTTEIYRNMVMTGDESVKDIAYVVFDEVHYINDIDRGTVWEESIIYSPDSVRFLCLSATIPNAEEFAAWISAIKHHKVKTVKSDTRAVPLTHMFYDFELGITDLNKLNKHLKAVKDMPSYDNVFKKRGRGRNGRNQRLTQPQPDHIDLIKRLGPDKVPCLFFSFSRRDCQEKARQLAKTNIFKAVPEIIKICQEHIKNWPTEVKKLPTTALLRVSLAKGIGFHHAGLLPMLKELVEELFSKGLIKVLYTTETFAVGINMPAKTVCFNALRKYDGRSFRGLNTKEYFQIAGRAGRRGIDKEGLVVSMVYRQTFRYKELKLLTDKDILPIQSQFKLSVNTTLNLIDKHSKEEIEHILRLSFYSYQKFGDKYADVETRRILYRYNRIRKKLERAGFLDPKNHTLTEKGKFSTKIFVDEIILGEIFASEIYKKFNDCQTLLLIAALCYEPRERTKFKKVFPNSDYRKLKALIAEDPITAKEPKFENLKDVTAMTVPIIEGGDFFTILNNTNLLEGDLIRFYGQILDRINQLRKASFEHTLTNKMDCVEGILKRALEGIYLV
;
A
#
# COMPACT_ATOMS: atom_id res chain seq x y z
N MET A 1 -1.08 29.44 28.24
CA MET A 1 -0.85 30.09 26.94
C MET A 1 -0.89 28.99 25.88
N ALA A 2 -1.50 29.22 24.71
CA ALA A 2 -1.53 28.25 23.66
C ALA A 2 -0.10 28.11 23.07
N THR A 3 0.39 26.88 22.92
CA THR A 3 1.72 26.62 22.37
C THR A 3 1.67 26.81 20.85
N ILE A 4 2.61 27.59 20.32
CA ILE A 4 2.72 27.85 18.87
C ILE A 4 3.94 27.09 18.34
N TYR A 5 3.76 26.30 17.27
CA TYR A 5 4.82 25.62 16.56
C TYR A 5 4.64 25.78 15.04
N LYS A 6 5.71 26.21 14.33
CA LYS A 6 5.69 26.57 12.91
C LYS A 6 4.54 27.52 12.51
N GLY A 7 4.24 28.51 13.39
CA GLY A 7 3.16 29.48 13.17
C GLY A 7 1.74 28.93 13.37
N LEU A 8 1.59 27.68 13.81
CA LEU A 8 0.31 27.05 14.07
C LEU A 8 0.07 26.93 15.58
N THR A 9 -1.13 27.24 16.02
CA THR A 9 -1.57 26.93 17.39
C THR A 9 -1.79 25.43 17.51
N LEU A 10 -1.13 24.81 18.48
CA LEU A 10 -1.24 23.37 18.72
C LEU A 10 -2.58 23.01 19.34
N ASP A 11 -3.15 21.91 18.90
CA ASP A 11 -4.26 21.27 19.61
C ASP A 11 -3.74 20.57 20.87
N LYS A 12 -4.60 20.40 21.88
CA LYS A 12 -4.21 19.81 23.18
C LYS A 12 -3.50 18.47 23.04
N PHE A 13 -3.98 17.60 22.14
CA PHE A 13 -3.33 16.30 21.91
C PHE A 13 -1.91 16.43 21.32
N GLN A 14 -1.64 17.48 20.53
CA GLN A 14 -0.31 17.76 19.97
C GLN A 14 0.63 18.26 21.08
N GLU A 15 0.14 19.14 21.96
CA GLU A 15 0.90 19.60 23.13
C GLU A 15 1.27 18.44 24.06
N ASP A 16 0.31 17.55 24.37
CA ASP A 16 0.54 16.39 25.23
C ASP A 16 1.53 15.40 24.62
N ALA A 17 1.48 15.18 23.29
CA ALA A 17 2.43 14.34 22.57
C ALA A 17 3.84 14.95 22.61
N ILE A 18 3.97 16.24 22.36
CA ILE A 18 5.25 16.97 22.40
C ILE A 18 5.85 16.92 23.81
N ALA A 19 5.05 17.18 24.84
CA ALA A 19 5.50 17.12 26.23
C ALA A 19 6.05 15.72 26.62
N ALA A 20 5.41 14.64 26.16
CA ALA A 20 5.91 13.29 26.38
C ALA A 20 7.23 13.03 25.62
N MET A 21 7.35 13.50 24.38
CA MET A 21 8.58 13.38 23.61
C MET A 21 9.74 14.21 24.18
N GLU A 22 9.44 15.36 24.82
CA GLU A 22 10.46 16.12 25.59
C GLU A 22 11.01 15.32 26.77
N ASN A 23 10.16 14.53 27.44
CA ASN A 23 10.54 13.62 28.51
C ASN A 23 11.20 12.32 28.03
N ASN A 24 11.56 12.21 26.74
CA ASN A 24 12.13 11.02 26.11
C ASN A 24 11.24 9.77 26.27
N GLU A 25 9.91 9.95 26.26
CA GLU A 25 8.93 8.86 26.28
C GLU A 25 8.56 8.46 24.85
N SER A 26 8.17 7.21 24.63
CA SER A 26 7.46 6.82 23.41
C SER A 26 6.01 7.30 23.46
N VAL A 27 5.41 7.54 22.30
CA VAL A 27 4.06 8.11 22.21
C VAL A 27 3.19 7.34 21.22
N VAL A 28 1.97 7.01 21.63
CA VAL A 28 0.92 6.50 20.74
C VAL A 28 -0.13 7.60 20.57
N VAL A 29 -0.24 8.14 19.36
CA VAL A 29 -1.22 9.17 19.01
C VAL A 29 -2.39 8.51 18.27
N SER A 30 -3.56 8.54 18.87
CA SER A 30 -4.82 8.07 18.28
C SER A 30 -5.72 9.27 18.03
N ALA A 31 -5.82 9.70 16.77
CA ALA A 31 -6.63 10.87 16.41
C ALA A 31 -7.17 10.74 14.97
N PRO A 32 -8.32 11.36 14.64
CA PRO A 32 -8.95 11.24 13.34
C PRO A 32 -8.04 11.64 12.18
N THR A 33 -8.28 11.09 10.99
CA THR A 33 -7.57 11.52 9.77
C THR A 33 -7.84 13.00 9.51
N GLY A 34 -6.78 13.76 9.20
CA GLY A 34 -6.87 15.22 8.97
C GLY A 34 -6.84 16.08 10.26
N SER A 35 -6.58 15.49 11.43
CA SER A 35 -6.40 16.24 12.69
C SER A 35 -5.03 16.92 12.84
N GLY A 36 -4.08 16.67 11.93
CA GLY A 36 -2.73 17.26 12.00
C GLY A 36 -1.73 16.46 12.86
N LYS A 37 -1.90 15.14 12.94
CA LYS A 37 -0.97 14.23 13.65
C LYS A 37 0.49 14.37 13.17
N THR A 38 0.71 14.62 11.88
CA THR A 38 2.04 14.75 11.28
C THR A 38 2.88 15.86 11.95
N LEU A 39 2.23 16.90 12.47
CA LEU A 39 2.92 18.01 13.15
C LEU A 39 3.74 17.54 14.37
N THR A 40 3.30 16.46 15.04
CA THR A 40 4.07 15.85 16.13
C THR A 40 5.32 15.13 15.60
N ALA A 41 5.28 14.57 14.39
CA ALA A 41 6.46 14.02 13.75
C ALA A 41 7.43 15.11 13.28
N ASP A 42 6.92 16.20 12.73
CA ASP A 42 7.73 17.36 12.36
C ASP A 42 8.50 17.90 13.58
N TYR A 43 7.85 17.96 14.74
CA TYR A 43 8.50 18.39 15.98
C TYR A 43 9.68 17.50 16.38
N ILE A 44 9.50 16.17 16.34
CA ILE A 44 10.56 15.25 16.71
C ILE A 44 11.72 15.28 15.70
N ILE A 45 11.42 15.48 14.42
CA ILE A 45 12.41 15.68 13.36
C ILE A 45 13.24 16.93 13.64
N ASP A 46 12.61 18.08 13.86
CA ASP A 46 13.29 19.34 14.19
C ASP A 46 14.20 19.22 15.42
N LYS A 47 13.72 18.54 16.48
CA LYS A 47 14.47 18.33 17.72
C LYS A 47 15.77 17.55 17.48
N TYR A 48 15.66 16.39 16.82
CA TYR A 48 16.80 15.49 16.66
C TYR A 48 17.74 15.90 15.53
N LEU A 49 17.23 16.61 14.51
CA LEU A 49 18.06 17.22 13.48
C LEU A 49 19.10 18.19 14.12
N LYS A 50 18.65 19.03 15.06
CA LYS A 50 19.53 19.93 15.84
C LYS A 50 20.53 19.17 16.70
N GLN A 51 20.16 17.98 17.20
CA GLN A 51 21.02 17.15 18.04
C GLN A 51 21.94 16.22 17.22
N LYS A 52 21.88 16.26 15.89
CA LYS A 52 22.63 15.39 14.97
C LYS A 52 22.40 13.89 15.21
N LYS A 53 21.20 13.51 15.69
CA LYS A 53 20.80 12.12 15.90
C LYS A 53 19.93 11.63 14.74
N ARG A 54 19.99 10.34 14.48
CA ARG A 54 19.23 9.73 13.37
C ARG A 54 17.78 9.46 13.75
N ILE A 55 16.86 9.75 12.83
CA ILE A 55 15.44 9.44 12.91
C ILE A 55 15.03 8.58 11.72
N VAL A 56 14.16 7.64 11.96
CA VAL A 56 13.49 6.88 10.92
C VAL A 56 12.01 7.24 10.88
N TYR A 57 11.51 7.58 9.69
CA TYR A 57 10.08 7.76 9.42
C TYR A 57 9.58 6.61 8.56
N THR A 58 8.74 5.75 9.11
CA THR A 58 8.19 4.63 8.36
C THR A 58 6.78 4.92 7.87
N ALA A 59 6.48 4.47 6.65
CA ALA A 59 5.16 4.55 6.06
C ALA A 59 4.70 3.18 5.53
N PRO A 60 3.38 2.89 5.53
CA PRO A 60 2.87 1.59 5.12
C PRO A 60 3.00 1.30 3.62
N ILE A 61 3.20 2.30 2.79
CA ILE A 61 3.27 2.15 1.33
C ILE A 61 4.31 3.07 0.70
N LYS A 62 4.93 2.62 -0.38
CA LYS A 62 5.95 3.34 -1.15
C LYS A 62 5.50 4.76 -1.59
N ALA A 63 4.25 4.90 -2.02
CA ALA A 63 3.74 6.21 -2.47
C ALA A 63 3.77 7.26 -1.36
N LEU A 64 3.42 6.88 -0.13
CA LEU A 64 3.49 7.77 1.03
C LEU A 64 4.94 8.08 1.41
N SER A 65 5.84 7.09 1.35
CA SER A 65 7.28 7.30 1.57
C SER A 65 7.85 8.30 0.57
N ASN A 66 7.52 8.15 -0.72
CA ASN A 66 7.98 9.07 -1.76
C ASN A 66 7.42 10.49 -1.58
N GLN A 67 6.16 10.63 -1.19
CA GLN A 67 5.57 11.94 -0.89
C GLN A 67 6.27 12.59 0.29
N LYS A 68 6.45 11.84 1.41
CA LYS A 68 7.15 12.36 2.60
C LYS A 68 8.59 12.75 2.29
N TYR A 69 9.26 11.99 1.42
CA TYR A 69 10.61 12.34 0.96
C TYR A 69 10.64 13.70 0.24
N LYS A 70 9.68 13.95 -0.67
CA LYS A 70 9.55 15.24 -1.36
C LYS A 70 9.24 16.36 -0.38
N ASP A 71 8.24 16.18 0.47
CA ASP A 71 7.80 17.19 1.45
C ASP A 71 8.96 17.55 2.42
N PHE A 72 9.60 16.54 3.00
CA PHE A 72 10.69 16.77 3.96
C PHE A 72 11.98 17.28 3.31
N SER A 73 12.27 16.89 2.06
CA SER A 73 13.41 17.44 1.32
C SER A 73 13.27 18.93 1.06
N LEU A 74 12.05 19.39 0.80
CA LEU A 74 11.77 20.83 0.66
C LEU A 74 11.86 21.57 1.99
N GLU A 75 11.43 20.96 3.08
CA GLU A 75 11.33 21.57 4.40
C GLU A 75 12.67 21.56 5.18
N TYR A 76 13.37 20.44 5.15
CA TYR A 76 14.59 20.22 5.95
C TYR A 76 15.89 20.19 5.14
N GLY A 77 15.80 20.32 3.81
CA GLY A 77 16.93 20.23 2.89
C GLY A 77 17.26 18.80 2.45
N ALA A 78 17.44 18.61 1.16
CA ALA A 78 17.64 17.28 0.55
C ALA A 78 18.88 16.51 1.08
N SER A 79 19.91 17.22 1.54
CA SER A 79 21.11 16.61 2.13
C SER A 79 20.84 15.88 3.45
N ASN A 80 19.80 16.28 4.19
CA ASN A 80 19.44 15.71 5.48
C ASN A 80 18.48 14.53 5.36
N ILE A 81 17.89 14.33 4.18
CA ILE A 81 16.82 13.36 3.94
C ILE A 81 17.30 12.21 3.07
N GLY A 82 16.99 11.00 3.50
CA GLY A 82 17.19 9.79 2.71
C GLY A 82 15.87 9.07 2.46
N LEU A 83 15.80 8.29 1.38
CA LEU A 83 14.68 7.45 1.03
C LEU A 83 15.15 6.01 0.84
N MET A 84 14.49 5.07 1.49
CA MET A 84 14.74 3.63 1.31
C MET A 84 13.44 2.88 1.09
N THR A 85 13.26 2.38 -0.12
CA THR A 85 12.15 1.50 -0.50
C THR A 85 12.71 0.24 -1.16
N GLY A 86 11.88 -0.75 -1.49
CA GLY A 86 12.37 -1.98 -2.09
C GLY A 86 13.07 -1.79 -3.44
N ASP A 87 12.78 -0.71 -4.14
CA ASP A 87 13.26 -0.41 -5.49
C ASP A 87 14.14 0.86 -5.57
N ILE A 88 14.12 1.72 -4.56
CA ILE A 88 14.82 3.01 -4.56
C ILE A 88 15.60 3.18 -3.26
N VAL A 89 16.86 3.58 -3.38
CA VAL A 89 17.72 3.99 -2.26
C VAL A 89 18.39 5.30 -2.60
N ILE A 90 18.08 6.34 -1.84
CA ILE A 90 18.64 7.69 -1.98
C ILE A 90 19.21 8.09 -0.62
N ASN A 91 20.46 8.53 -0.58
CA ASN A 91 21.14 9.02 0.62
C ASN A 91 20.90 8.16 1.88
N PRO A 92 21.33 6.88 1.90
CA PRO A 92 21.04 5.95 3.01
C PRO A 92 21.74 6.31 4.33
N THR A 93 22.67 7.24 4.28
CA THR A 93 23.40 7.74 5.46
C THR A 93 22.80 9.03 6.02
N ALA A 94 21.71 9.52 5.44
CA ALA A 94 21.04 10.73 5.89
C ALA A 94 20.60 10.64 7.36
N GLN A 95 20.48 11.80 7.98
CA GLN A 95 20.05 11.91 9.36
C GLN A 95 18.57 11.54 9.53
N ILE A 96 17.75 11.88 8.56
CA ILE A 96 16.33 11.52 8.51
C ILE A 96 16.12 10.51 7.38
N LEU A 97 15.79 9.27 7.74
CA LEU A 97 15.54 8.20 6.79
C LEU A 97 14.06 7.93 6.67
N ILE A 98 13.54 8.14 5.48
CA ILE A 98 12.16 7.77 5.16
C ILE A 98 12.17 6.41 4.50
N MET A 99 11.36 5.46 4.99
CA MET A 99 11.33 4.11 4.44
C MET A 99 9.96 3.45 4.60
N THR A 100 9.76 2.34 3.91
CA THR A 100 8.62 1.48 4.22
C THR A 100 8.88 0.70 5.51
N THR A 101 7.83 0.35 6.23
CA THR A 101 7.94 -0.38 7.50
C THR A 101 8.67 -1.71 7.34
N GLU A 102 8.51 -2.38 6.18
CA GLU A 102 9.24 -3.60 5.85
C GLU A 102 10.76 -3.42 5.80
N ILE A 103 11.22 -2.30 5.27
CA ILE A 103 12.67 -2.01 5.20
C ILE A 103 13.21 -1.83 6.62
N TYR A 104 12.54 -1.05 7.44
CA TYR A 104 12.94 -0.88 8.84
C TYR A 104 12.95 -2.21 9.59
N ARG A 105 11.87 -3.01 9.48
CA ARG A 105 11.80 -4.35 10.05
C ARG A 105 13.00 -5.21 9.63
N ASN A 106 13.34 -5.19 8.34
CA ASN A 106 14.45 -5.96 7.83
C ASN A 106 15.79 -5.52 8.44
N MET A 107 16.02 -4.20 8.58
CA MET A 107 17.22 -3.65 9.20
C MET A 107 17.38 -4.10 10.66
N VAL A 108 16.34 -3.95 11.49
CA VAL A 108 16.40 -4.35 12.90
C VAL A 108 16.53 -5.86 13.05
N MET A 109 15.85 -6.64 12.23
CA MET A 109 15.89 -8.09 12.26
C MET A 109 17.24 -8.64 11.81
N THR A 110 17.88 -8.01 10.82
CA THR A 110 19.23 -8.41 10.38
C THR A 110 20.36 -7.82 11.23
N GLY A 111 20.05 -6.98 12.22
CA GLY A 111 21.03 -6.34 13.09
C GLY A 111 21.95 -5.41 12.33
N ASP A 112 21.39 -4.63 11.40
CA ASP A 112 22.14 -3.61 10.67
C ASP A 112 22.77 -2.62 11.66
N GLU A 113 24.08 -2.38 11.54
CA GLU A 113 24.84 -1.49 12.44
C GLU A 113 24.25 -0.08 12.51
N SER A 114 23.65 0.41 11.41
CA SER A 114 23.05 1.74 11.35
C SER A 114 21.84 1.92 12.28
N VAL A 115 21.27 0.82 12.78
CA VAL A 115 20.16 0.86 13.75
C VAL A 115 20.61 1.38 15.11
N LYS A 116 21.88 1.20 15.49
CA LYS A 116 22.43 1.65 16.79
C LYS A 116 22.38 3.16 16.99
N ASP A 117 22.40 3.93 15.88
CA ASP A 117 22.40 5.40 15.91
C ASP A 117 20.98 5.97 15.90
N ILE A 118 19.95 5.13 15.78
CA ILE A 118 18.57 5.59 15.70
C ILE A 118 18.08 5.98 17.10
N ALA A 119 17.69 7.24 17.25
CA ALA A 119 17.11 7.74 18.48
C ALA A 119 15.59 7.57 18.53
N TYR A 120 14.94 7.79 17.39
CA TYR A 120 13.49 7.77 17.32
C TYR A 120 12.98 7.15 16.01
N VAL A 121 11.89 6.40 16.11
CA VAL A 121 11.18 5.84 14.94
C VAL A 121 9.74 6.33 14.94
N VAL A 122 9.34 6.94 13.84
CA VAL A 122 7.96 7.31 13.59
C VAL A 122 7.29 6.19 12.79
N PHE A 123 6.30 5.53 13.38
CA PHE A 123 5.42 4.59 12.69
C PHE A 123 4.16 5.31 12.25
N ASP A 124 4.11 5.72 10.99
CA ASP A 124 2.90 6.33 10.45
C ASP A 124 1.85 5.27 10.09
N GLU A 125 0.59 5.61 10.28
CA GLU A 125 -0.56 4.73 10.05
C GLU A 125 -0.42 3.35 10.75
N VAL A 126 -0.02 3.33 12.02
CA VAL A 126 0.25 2.09 12.78
C VAL A 126 -0.94 1.12 12.81
N HIS A 127 -2.15 1.59 12.53
CA HIS A 127 -3.34 0.73 12.42
C HIS A 127 -3.26 -0.31 11.27
N TYR A 128 -2.27 -0.23 10.38
CA TYR A 128 -1.96 -1.29 9.42
C TYR A 128 -1.48 -2.60 10.06
N ILE A 129 -1.23 -2.61 11.37
CA ILE A 129 -1.04 -3.84 12.15
C ILE A 129 -2.24 -4.81 12.02
N ASN A 130 -3.44 -4.29 11.66
CA ASN A 130 -4.63 -5.09 11.36
C ASN A 130 -4.62 -5.75 9.97
N ASP A 131 -3.66 -5.44 9.12
CA ASP A 131 -3.55 -6.05 7.80
C ASP A 131 -3.17 -7.54 7.94
N ILE A 132 -4.00 -8.42 7.34
CA ILE A 132 -3.87 -9.89 7.50
C ILE A 132 -2.54 -10.40 6.93
N ASP A 133 -2.04 -9.75 5.88
CA ASP A 133 -0.84 -10.19 5.17
C ASP A 133 0.43 -9.49 5.67
N ARG A 134 0.31 -8.23 6.12
CA ARG A 134 1.43 -7.36 6.45
C ARG A 134 1.51 -6.93 7.92
N GLY A 135 0.45 -7.12 8.71
CA GLY A 135 0.38 -6.61 10.09
C GLY A 135 1.52 -7.06 11.00
N THR A 136 2.02 -8.27 10.80
CA THR A 136 3.19 -8.82 11.54
C THR A 136 4.42 -7.91 11.44
N VAL A 137 4.60 -7.18 10.35
CA VAL A 137 5.76 -6.31 10.10
C VAL A 137 5.89 -5.22 11.18
N TRP A 138 4.77 -4.64 11.62
CA TRP A 138 4.78 -3.61 12.68
C TRP A 138 5.17 -4.20 14.04
N GLU A 139 4.63 -5.36 14.38
CA GLU A 139 4.99 -6.04 15.63
C GLU A 139 6.48 -6.41 15.63
N GLU A 140 6.96 -7.06 14.58
CA GLU A 140 8.37 -7.42 14.44
C GLU A 140 9.28 -6.18 14.49
N SER A 141 8.90 -5.07 13.82
CA SER A 141 9.65 -3.81 13.87
C SER A 141 9.83 -3.30 15.29
N ILE A 142 8.78 -3.35 16.12
CA ILE A 142 8.84 -2.92 17.51
C ILE A 142 9.63 -3.92 18.36
N ILE A 143 9.35 -5.22 18.23
CA ILE A 143 9.99 -6.28 19.02
C ILE A 143 11.52 -6.28 18.84
N TYR A 144 11.99 -6.20 17.59
CA TYR A 144 13.43 -6.29 17.28
C TYR A 144 14.18 -4.95 17.39
N SER A 145 13.49 -3.84 17.54
CA SER A 145 14.16 -2.55 17.78
C SER A 145 14.95 -2.57 19.11
N PRO A 146 16.13 -1.96 19.20
CA PRO A 146 16.83 -1.79 20.46
C PRO A 146 15.99 -1.04 21.51
N ASP A 147 16.20 -1.35 22.79
CA ASP A 147 15.44 -0.71 23.89
C ASP A 147 15.78 0.80 24.05
N SER A 148 16.90 1.24 23.48
CA SER A 148 17.27 2.66 23.41
C SER A 148 16.40 3.48 22.48
N VAL A 149 15.75 2.85 21.48
CA VAL A 149 14.92 3.50 20.48
C VAL A 149 13.58 3.92 21.10
N ARG A 150 13.15 5.12 20.81
CA ARG A 150 11.80 5.61 21.16
C ARG A 150 10.89 5.60 19.94
N PHE A 151 9.58 5.50 20.19
CA PHE A 151 8.58 5.37 19.12
C PHE A 151 7.58 6.51 19.16
N LEU A 152 7.23 7.04 17.99
CA LEU A 152 6.06 7.85 17.77
C LEU A 152 5.12 7.08 16.84
N CYS A 153 4.08 6.47 17.41
CA CYS A 153 3.09 5.70 16.67
C CYS A 153 1.90 6.60 16.31
N LEU A 154 1.75 6.95 15.03
CA LEU A 154 0.64 7.76 14.53
C LEU A 154 -0.46 6.84 13.98
N SER A 155 -1.68 7.04 14.42
CA SER A 155 -2.84 6.24 13.98
C SER A 155 -4.08 7.10 13.77
N ALA A 156 -4.97 6.64 12.87
CA ALA A 156 -6.37 7.00 12.93
C ALA A 156 -6.95 6.61 14.31
N THR A 157 -8.17 7.01 14.63
CA THR A 157 -8.81 6.66 15.90
C THR A 157 -8.82 5.14 16.11
N ILE A 158 -8.28 4.71 17.26
CA ILE A 158 -8.24 3.30 17.68
C ILE A 158 -8.73 3.18 19.13
N PRO A 159 -9.75 2.36 19.39
CA PRO A 159 -10.35 2.24 20.73
C PRO A 159 -9.38 1.75 21.80
N ASN A 160 -8.48 0.84 21.44
CA ASN A 160 -7.54 0.16 22.35
C ASN A 160 -6.10 0.70 22.26
N ALA A 161 -5.94 2.02 22.09
CA ALA A 161 -4.62 2.67 22.04
C ALA A 161 -3.82 2.46 23.34
N GLU A 162 -4.49 2.42 24.49
CA GLU A 162 -3.87 2.16 25.78
C GLU A 162 -3.30 0.73 25.87
N GLU A 163 -4.03 -0.27 25.39
CA GLU A 163 -3.56 -1.65 25.33
C GLU A 163 -2.31 -1.77 24.46
N PHE A 164 -2.31 -1.10 23.32
CA PHE A 164 -1.15 -1.08 22.43
C PHE A 164 0.06 -0.38 23.06
N ALA A 165 -0.14 0.75 23.73
CA ALA A 165 0.91 1.48 24.44
C ALA A 165 1.46 0.67 25.62
N ALA A 166 0.59 0.01 26.39
CA ALA A 166 0.96 -0.86 27.51
C ALA A 166 1.80 -2.05 27.03
N TRP A 167 1.43 -2.67 25.90
CA TRP A 167 2.25 -3.71 25.29
C TRP A 167 3.66 -3.21 24.94
N ILE A 168 3.79 -2.06 24.24
CA ILE A 168 5.12 -1.51 23.91
C ILE A 168 5.91 -1.21 25.18
N SER A 169 5.28 -0.63 26.19
CA SER A 169 5.92 -0.33 27.47
C SER A 169 6.44 -1.59 28.17
N ALA A 170 5.64 -2.66 28.14
CA ALA A 170 6.00 -3.93 28.75
C ALA A 170 7.21 -4.61 28.08
N ILE A 171 7.26 -4.59 26.74
CA ILE A 171 8.34 -5.27 26.00
C ILE A 171 9.60 -4.44 25.81
N LYS A 172 9.52 -3.11 25.96
CA LYS A 172 10.63 -2.16 25.76
C LYS A 172 11.12 -1.51 27.04
N HIS A 173 10.53 -1.85 28.18
CA HIS A 173 10.93 -1.40 29.51
C HIS A 173 11.10 0.12 29.63
N HIS A 174 10.32 0.90 28.85
CA HIS A 174 10.28 2.34 28.95
C HIS A 174 8.84 2.88 28.87
N LYS A 175 8.64 4.08 29.35
CA LYS A 175 7.31 4.69 29.41
C LYS A 175 6.78 5.03 28.03
N VAL A 176 5.51 4.68 27.81
CA VAL A 176 4.78 4.96 26.56
C VAL A 176 3.52 5.77 26.91
N LYS A 177 3.45 6.98 26.42
CA LYS A 177 2.29 7.86 26.61
C LYS A 177 1.24 7.62 25.55
N THR A 178 0.01 7.37 25.94
CA THR A 178 -1.15 7.40 25.02
C THR A 178 -1.73 8.79 24.97
N VAL A 179 -1.93 9.30 23.77
CA VAL A 179 -2.57 10.58 23.51
C VAL A 179 -3.73 10.36 22.55
N LYS A 180 -4.94 10.74 22.99
CA LYS A 180 -6.17 10.56 22.21
C LYS A 180 -6.83 11.88 21.87
N SER A 181 -7.42 11.93 20.68
CA SER A 181 -8.36 12.98 20.29
C SER A 181 -9.49 12.34 19.50
N ASP A 182 -10.73 12.61 19.92
CA ASP A 182 -11.94 12.13 19.22
C ASP A 182 -12.54 13.24 18.36
N THR A 183 -12.03 14.45 18.47
CA THR A 183 -12.53 15.62 17.74
C THR A 183 -11.79 15.77 16.41
N ARG A 184 -12.57 15.93 15.37
CA ARG A 184 -12.07 16.27 14.04
C ARG A 184 -12.11 17.79 13.85
N ALA A 185 -11.03 18.38 13.31
CA ALA A 185 -10.95 19.81 13.04
C ALA A 185 -12.04 20.30 12.07
N VAL A 186 -12.41 19.46 11.10
CA VAL A 186 -13.51 19.73 10.16
C VAL A 186 -14.52 18.60 10.27
N PRO A 187 -15.72 18.81 10.82
CA PRO A 187 -16.72 17.75 10.96
C PRO A 187 -17.18 17.20 9.61
N LEU A 188 -17.59 15.92 9.58
CA LEU A 188 -18.09 15.26 8.37
C LEU A 188 -19.63 15.22 8.37
N THR A 189 -20.20 15.57 7.22
CA THR A 189 -21.62 15.38 6.93
C THR A 189 -21.78 14.24 5.93
N HIS A 190 -22.42 13.15 6.38
CA HIS A 190 -22.63 11.95 5.56
C HIS A 190 -23.98 11.98 4.86
N MET A 191 -23.97 12.00 3.54
CA MET A 191 -25.15 12.00 2.67
C MET A 191 -25.12 10.84 1.70
N PHE A 192 -26.28 10.53 1.13
CA PHE A 192 -26.45 9.43 0.18
C PHE A 192 -27.10 9.95 -1.11
N TYR A 193 -26.64 9.44 -2.24
CA TYR A 193 -27.22 9.78 -3.53
C TYR A 193 -28.03 8.61 -4.07
N ASP A 194 -29.33 8.84 -4.23
CA ASP A 194 -30.28 7.96 -4.92
C ASP A 194 -30.75 8.62 -6.21
N PHE A 195 -30.96 7.85 -7.25
CA PHE A 195 -31.30 8.39 -8.59
C PHE A 195 -32.65 9.14 -8.62
N GLU A 196 -33.61 8.82 -7.73
CA GLU A 196 -34.90 9.51 -7.63
C GLU A 196 -34.83 10.66 -6.62
N LEU A 197 -34.37 10.39 -5.40
CA LEU A 197 -34.33 11.38 -4.32
C LEU A 197 -33.21 12.43 -4.46
N GLY A 198 -32.21 12.15 -5.30
CA GLY A 198 -31.00 12.97 -5.34
C GLY A 198 -30.13 12.77 -4.07
N ILE A 199 -29.46 13.84 -3.61
CA ILE A 199 -28.64 13.82 -2.40
C ILE A 199 -29.53 13.95 -1.16
N THR A 200 -29.52 12.95 -0.29
CA THR A 200 -30.44 12.83 0.85
C THR A 200 -29.77 12.20 2.07
N ASP A 201 -30.37 12.32 3.24
CA ASP A 201 -29.92 11.61 4.44
C ASP A 201 -30.37 10.14 4.47
N LEU A 202 -29.70 9.33 5.30
CA LEU A 202 -29.93 7.88 5.39
C LEU A 202 -31.34 7.53 5.84
N ASN A 203 -31.97 8.33 6.72
CA ASN A 203 -33.29 8.05 7.27
C ASN A 203 -34.38 8.28 6.20
N LYS A 204 -34.30 9.41 5.47
CA LYS A 204 -35.22 9.70 4.36
C LYS A 204 -35.08 8.65 3.26
N LEU A 205 -33.83 8.27 2.92
CA LEU A 205 -33.56 7.21 1.96
C LEU A 205 -34.19 5.88 2.39
N ASN A 206 -33.99 5.46 3.63
CA ASN A 206 -34.56 4.23 4.16
C ASN A 206 -36.09 4.22 4.15
N LYS A 207 -36.72 5.37 4.51
CA LYS A 207 -38.18 5.54 4.47
C LYS A 207 -38.74 5.40 3.05
N HIS A 208 -38.09 6.06 2.09
CA HIS A 208 -38.46 5.95 0.68
C HIS A 208 -38.30 4.54 0.13
N LEU A 209 -37.14 3.88 0.40
CA LEU A 209 -36.89 2.53 -0.11
C LEU A 209 -37.82 1.47 0.50
N LYS A 210 -38.29 1.64 1.74
CA LYS A 210 -39.34 0.80 2.33
C LYS A 210 -40.65 0.98 1.58
N ALA A 211 -41.08 2.22 1.36
CA ALA A 211 -42.33 2.52 0.63
C ALA A 211 -42.32 1.95 -0.79
N VAL A 212 -41.17 2.02 -1.50
CA VAL A 212 -41.01 1.47 -2.87
C VAL A 212 -41.02 -0.07 -2.88
N LYS A 213 -40.46 -0.73 -1.82
CA LYS A 213 -40.50 -2.20 -1.71
C LYS A 213 -41.88 -2.77 -1.54
N ASP A 214 -42.77 -2.03 -0.91
CA ASP A 214 -44.17 -2.44 -0.69
C ASP A 214 -45.04 -2.26 -1.95
N MET A 215 -44.47 -1.74 -3.06
CA MET A 215 -45.18 -1.67 -4.35
C MET A 215 -45.12 -3.00 -5.11
N PRO A 216 -46.29 -3.57 -5.54
CA PRO A 216 -46.36 -4.88 -6.18
C PRO A 216 -45.55 -5.04 -7.48
N SER A 217 -45.19 -3.93 -8.13
CA SER A 217 -44.38 -3.94 -9.35
C SER A 217 -42.90 -4.28 -9.14
N TYR A 218 -42.41 -4.16 -7.90
CA TYR A 218 -40.96 -4.34 -7.59
C TYR A 218 -40.56 -5.81 -7.44
N ASP A 219 -41.46 -6.67 -6.91
CA ASP A 219 -41.21 -8.10 -6.74
C ASP A 219 -41.28 -8.91 -8.04
N ASN A 220 -41.99 -8.42 -9.06
CA ASN A 220 -42.12 -9.12 -10.33
C ASN A 220 -40.90 -9.06 -11.25
N VAL A 221 -39.96 -8.15 -11.00
CA VAL A 221 -38.70 -8.02 -11.79
C VAL A 221 -37.70 -9.13 -11.47
N PHE A 222 -37.79 -9.75 -10.28
CA PHE A 222 -36.82 -10.77 -9.83
C PHE A 222 -37.30 -12.22 -10.03
N LYS A 223 -38.58 -12.49 -10.30
CA LYS A 223 -39.12 -13.86 -10.29
C LYS A 223 -39.25 -14.57 -11.64
N LYS A 224 -38.90 -13.97 -12.78
CA LYS A 224 -38.95 -14.68 -14.07
C LYS A 224 -37.58 -15.15 -14.55
N ARG A 225 -37.09 -16.24 -13.95
CA ARG A 225 -36.21 -17.20 -14.64
C ARG A 225 -37.09 -18.40 -15.09
N GLY A 226 -37.79 -18.23 -16.17
CA GLY A 226 -38.48 -19.32 -16.90
C GLY A 226 -37.65 -19.63 -18.16
N ARG A 227 -37.24 -20.88 -18.35
CA ARG A 227 -36.71 -21.40 -19.61
C ARG A 227 -37.79 -21.29 -20.71
N GLY A 228 -37.52 -20.45 -21.70
CA GLY A 228 -38.33 -20.39 -22.93
C GLY A 228 -37.40 -20.15 -24.12
N ARG A 229 -37.45 -21.03 -25.10
CA ARG A 229 -36.81 -20.90 -26.42
C ARG A 229 -37.35 -19.66 -27.14
N ASN A 230 -36.44 -18.88 -27.72
CA ASN A 230 -36.69 -17.76 -28.62
C ASN A 230 -37.43 -16.54 -28.03
N GLY A 231 -36.68 -15.63 -27.43
CA GLY A 231 -37.08 -14.26 -27.12
C GLY A 231 -35.91 -13.47 -26.64
N ARG A 232 -35.47 -12.44 -27.39
CA ARG A 232 -34.56 -11.39 -26.90
C ARG A 232 -35.24 -10.74 -25.69
N ASN A 233 -34.93 -11.24 -24.49
CA ASN A 233 -35.33 -10.59 -23.25
C ASN A 233 -34.60 -9.23 -23.16
N GLN A 234 -35.30 -8.16 -23.45
CA GLN A 234 -34.94 -6.85 -22.93
C GLN A 234 -34.93 -6.98 -21.39
N ARG A 235 -33.75 -7.12 -20.81
CA ARG A 235 -33.55 -6.91 -19.38
C ARG A 235 -33.97 -5.47 -19.11
N LEU A 236 -35.10 -5.26 -18.46
CA LEU A 236 -35.41 -4.00 -17.81
C LEU A 236 -34.31 -3.74 -16.78
N THR A 237 -33.29 -3.03 -17.21
CA THR A 237 -32.22 -2.59 -16.33
C THR A 237 -32.80 -1.54 -15.40
N GLN A 238 -32.88 -1.84 -14.11
CA GLN A 238 -33.24 -0.81 -13.13
C GLN A 238 -32.31 0.41 -13.31
N PRO A 239 -32.86 1.63 -13.20
CA PRO A 239 -32.07 2.84 -13.23
C PRO A 239 -30.93 2.74 -12.19
N GLN A 240 -29.73 3.01 -12.62
CA GLN A 240 -28.55 3.00 -11.77
C GLN A 240 -28.18 4.46 -11.41
N PRO A 241 -27.61 4.69 -10.23
CA PRO A 241 -27.14 6.01 -9.88
C PRO A 241 -26.07 6.48 -10.87
N ASP A 242 -26.22 7.72 -11.38
CA ASP A 242 -25.31 8.33 -12.34
C ASP A 242 -24.36 9.33 -11.69
N HIS A 243 -23.06 9.16 -11.90
CA HIS A 243 -22.05 10.05 -11.34
C HIS A 243 -22.10 11.45 -11.96
N ILE A 244 -22.57 11.61 -13.21
CA ILE A 244 -22.68 12.91 -13.87
C ILE A 244 -23.82 13.72 -13.23
N ASP A 245 -24.97 13.07 -12.97
CA ASP A 245 -26.08 13.71 -12.26
C ASP A 245 -25.69 14.08 -10.83
N LEU A 246 -24.95 13.20 -10.12
CA LEU A 246 -24.42 13.53 -8.80
C LEU A 246 -23.52 14.78 -8.85
N ILE A 247 -22.56 14.86 -9.78
CA ILE A 247 -21.68 16.02 -9.91
C ILE A 247 -22.46 17.31 -10.25
N LYS A 248 -23.47 17.22 -11.09
CA LYS A 248 -24.36 18.36 -11.38
C LYS A 248 -25.08 18.85 -10.13
N ARG A 249 -25.62 17.94 -9.31
CA ARG A 249 -26.35 18.26 -8.08
C ARG A 249 -25.45 18.80 -6.96
N LEU A 250 -24.18 18.41 -6.93
CA LEU A 250 -23.18 19.00 -6.00
C LEU A 250 -22.97 20.48 -6.28
N GLY A 251 -22.95 20.87 -7.55
CA GLY A 251 -22.74 22.26 -7.95
C GLY A 251 -21.29 22.75 -7.74
N PRO A 252 -21.00 23.98 -8.14
CA PRO A 252 -19.65 24.56 -8.09
C PRO A 252 -19.15 24.79 -6.66
N ASP A 253 -20.05 24.99 -5.69
CA ASP A 253 -19.67 25.29 -4.30
C ASP A 253 -19.18 24.08 -3.52
N LYS A 254 -19.35 22.87 -4.04
CA LYS A 254 -18.92 21.62 -3.37
C LYS A 254 -17.70 20.98 -4.03
N VAL A 255 -16.99 21.68 -4.90
CA VAL A 255 -15.69 21.25 -5.46
C VAL A 255 -14.55 21.95 -4.71
N PRO A 256 -13.32 21.38 -4.66
CA PRO A 256 -12.90 20.13 -5.33
C PRO A 256 -13.55 18.89 -4.72
N CYS A 257 -13.83 17.93 -5.60
CA CYS A 257 -14.43 16.65 -5.24
C CYS A 257 -13.47 15.48 -5.54
N LEU A 258 -13.20 14.63 -4.55
CA LEU A 258 -12.56 13.33 -4.74
C LEU A 258 -13.64 12.29 -4.95
N PHE A 259 -13.67 11.67 -6.12
CA PHE A 259 -14.64 10.64 -6.47
C PHE A 259 -13.98 9.25 -6.46
N PHE A 260 -14.23 8.47 -5.41
CA PHE A 260 -13.62 7.16 -5.22
C PHE A 260 -14.36 6.06 -5.99
N SER A 261 -13.61 5.39 -6.87
CA SER A 261 -14.04 4.18 -7.56
C SER A 261 -13.01 3.07 -7.32
N PHE A 262 -13.48 1.84 -7.05
CA PHE A 262 -12.59 0.69 -6.76
C PHE A 262 -12.10 -0.03 -8.02
N SER A 263 -12.21 0.62 -9.18
CA SER A 263 -11.74 0.13 -10.47
C SER A 263 -10.95 1.20 -11.21
N ARG A 264 -9.71 0.89 -11.61
CA ARG A 264 -8.85 1.79 -12.38
C ARG A 264 -9.47 2.20 -13.71
N ARG A 265 -10.07 1.24 -14.43
CA ARG A 265 -10.77 1.49 -15.70
C ARG A 265 -11.99 2.37 -15.50
N ASP A 266 -12.71 2.17 -14.40
CA ASP A 266 -13.89 2.96 -14.08
C ASP A 266 -13.51 4.42 -13.78
N CYS A 267 -12.40 4.67 -13.12
CA CYS A 267 -11.85 6.03 -12.93
C CYS A 267 -11.62 6.75 -14.27
N GLN A 268 -10.95 6.07 -15.22
CA GLN A 268 -10.67 6.64 -16.55
C GLN A 268 -11.96 6.86 -17.34
N GLU A 269 -12.89 5.89 -17.33
CA GLU A 269 -14.12 5.97 -18.09
C GLU A 269 -15.06 7.07 -17.56
N LYS A 270 -15.19 7.20 -16.23
CA LYS A 270 -15.95 8.28 -15.60
C LYS A 270 -15.35 9.66 -15.89
N ALA A 271 -14.03 9.80 -15.84
CA ALA A 271 -13.37 11.04 -16.23
C ALA A 271 -13.66 11.37 -17.71
N ARG A 272 -13.59 10.38 -18.60
CA ARG A 272 -13.93 10.55 -20.03
C ARG A 272 -15.38 10.99 -20.23
N GLN A 273 -16.31 10.34 -19.53
CA GLN A 273 -17.75 10.66 -19.64
C GLN A 273 -18.03 12.06 -19.14
N LEU A 274 -17.50 12.47 -17.99
CA LEU A 274 -17.67 13.81 -17.46
C LEU A 274 -17.02 14.87 -18.35
N ALA A 275 -15.83 14.60 -18.93
CA ALA A 275 -15.13 15.51 -19.83
C ALA A 275 -15.88 15.76 -21.16
N LYS A 276 -16.74 14.81 -21.60
CA LYS A 276 -17.61 14.99 -22.76
C LYS A 276 -18.80 15.91 -22.48
N THR A 277 -19.08 16.20 -21.23
CA THR A 277 -20.15 17.14 -20.85
C THR A 277 -19.64 18.58 -20.87
N ASN A 278 -20.58 19.54 -20.84
CA ASN A 278 -20.28 20.97 -20.74
C ASN A 278 -20.42 21.53 -19.31
N ILE A 279 -20.39 20.64 -18.29
CA ILE A 279 -20.49 21.05 -16.87
C ILE A 279 -19.32 21.94 -16.48
N PHE A 280 -18.11 21.58 -16.90
CA PHE A 280 -16.90 22.35 -16.66
C PHE A 280 -16.31 22.87 -17.97
N LYS A 281 -15.91 24.15 -17.96
CA LYS A 281 -15.22 24.80 -19.08
C LYS A 281 -13.72 24.55 -18.99
N ALA A 282 -13.04 24.68 -20.12
CA ALA A 282 -11.58 24.59 -20.18
C ALA A 282 -10.92 25.69 -19.33
N VAL A 283 -9.79 25.36 -18.70
CA VAL A 283 -8.99 26.24 -17.84
C VAL A 283 -7.63 26.44 -18.52
N PRO A 284 -7.35 27.66 -19.07
CA PRO A 284 -6.11 27.95 -19.81
C PRO A 284 -4.83 27.65 -19.02
N GLU A 285 -4.83 27.92 -17.72
CA GLU A 285 -3.70 27.67 -16.84
C GLU A 285 -3.31 26.17 -16.79
N ILE A 286 -4.31 25.29 -16.70
CA ILE A 286 -4.07 23.85 -16.73
C ILE A 286 -3.45 23.43 -18.06
N ILE A 287 -3.95 23.98 -19.16
CA ILE A 287 -3.42 23.66 -20.51
C ILE A 287 -1.95 24.03 -20.60
N LYS A 288 -1.56 25.21 -20.09
CA LYS A 288 -0.18 25.66 -20.07
C LYS A 288 0.72 24.74 -19.24
N ILE A 289 0.35 24.43 -18.02
CA ILE A 289 1.08 23.51 -17.14
C ILE A 289 1.23 22.14 -17.78
N CYS A 290 0.15 21.58 -18.33
CA CYS A 290 0.20 20.30 -19.05
C CYS A 290 1.18 20.34 -20.24
N GLN A 291 1.21 21.44 -21.00
CA GLN A 291 2.13 21.58 -22.14
C GLN A 291 3.60 21.62 -21.69
N GLU A 292 3.90 22.32 -20.59
CA GLU A 292 5.24 22.42 -20.02
C GLU A 292 5.76 21.05 -19.55
N HIS A 293 4.94 20.31 -18.81
CA HIS A 293 5.30 18.94 -18.37
C HIS A 293 5.49 17.99 -19.55
N ILE A 294 4.51 17.95 -20.48
CA ILE A 294 4.51 17.02 -21.59
C ILE A 294 5.68 17.30 -22.56
N LYS A 295 6.14 18.52 -22.66
CA LYS A 295 7.30 18.87 -23.51
C LYS A 295 8.51 17.99 -23.19
N ASN A 296 8.75 17.71 -21.91
CA ASN A 296 9.90 16.96 -21.41
C ASN A 296 9.69 15.44 -21.34
N TRP A 297 8.49 14.95 -21.69
CA TRP A 297 8.22 13.51 -21.64
C TRP A 297 8.72 12.78 -22.87
N PRO A 298 9.06 11.47 -22.77
CA PRO A 298 9.39 10.64 -23.92
C PRO A 298 8.26 10.62 -24.96
N THR A 299 8.65 10.51 -26.23
CA THR A 299 7.69 10.56 -27.36
C THR A 299 6.63 9.46 -27.25
N GLU A 300 7.01 8.30 -26.81
CA GLU A 300 6.15 7.13 -26.63
C GLU A 300 5.08 7.38 -25.55
N VAL A 301 5.48 8.01 -24.43
CA VAL A 301 4.54 8.41 -23.36
C VAL A 301 3.50 9.42 -23.87
N LYS A 302 3.94 10.37 -24.73
CA LYS A 302 3.04 11.36 -25.34
C LYS A 302 1.96 10.71 -26.19
N LYS A 303 2.28 9.58 -26.85
CA LYS A 303 1.38 8.83 -27.74
C LYS A 303 0.42 7.87 -27.01
N LEU A 304 0.61 7.62 -25.72
CA LEU A 304 -0.25 6.71 -24.97
C LEU A 304 -1.72 7.18 -24.96
N PRO A 305 -2.68 6.26 -25.13
CA PRO A 305 -4.11 6.57 -25.02
C PRO A 305 -4.47 7.16 -23.65
N THR A 306 -3.79 6.73 -22.59
CA THR A 306 -3.96 7.23 -21.21
C THR A 306 -3.53 8.69 -21.11
N THR A 307 -2.40 9.06 -21.73
CA THR A 307 -1.91 10.46 -21.80
C THR A 307 -2.87 11.34 -22.58
N ALA A 308 -3.33 10.89 -23.73
CA ALA A 308 -4.29 11.63 -24.56
C ALA A 308 -5.60 11.88 -23.80
N LEU A 309 -6.15 10.87 -23.13
CA LEU A 309 -7.35 11.00 -22.31
C LEU A 309 -7.14 11.98 -21.15
N LEU A 310 -5.99 11.87 -20.44
CA LEU A 310 -5.67 12.73 -19.31
C LEU A 310 -5.58 14.19 -19.73
N ARG A 311 -4.92 14.49 -20.84
CA ARG A 311 -4.83 15.88 -21.39
C ARG A 311 -6.20 16.50 -21.65
N VAL A 312 -7.09 15.74 -22.30
CA VAL A 312 -8.44 16.21 -22.63
C VAL A 312 -9.28 16.45 -21.38
N SER A 313 -9.20 15.56 -20.41
CA SER A 313 -9.98 15.69 -19.18
C SER A 313 -9.41 16.80 -18.26
N LEU A 314 -8.08 16.85 -18.07
CA LEU A 314 -7.42 17.88 -17.26
C LEU A 314 -7.69 19.27 -17.76
N ALA A 315 -7.73 19.48 -19.07
CA ALA A 315 -8.05 20.80 -19.64
C ALA A 315 -9.36 21.40 -19.09
N LYS A 316 -10.31 20.57 -18.64
CA LYS A 316 -11.57 20.97 -18.00
C LYS A 316 -11.54 20.88 -16.46
N GLY A 317 -10.37 20.67 -15.85
CA GLY A 317 -10.23 20.46 -14.40
C GLY A 317 -10.77 19.12 -13.92
N ILE A 318 -10.79 18.10 -14.79
CA ILE A 318 -11.22 16.74 -14.47
C ILE A 318 -10.00 15.83 -14.53
N GLY A 319 -9.62 15.22 -13.40
CA GLY A 319 -8.50 14.31 -13.34
C GLY A 319 -8.93 12.86 -13.06
N PHE A 320 -8.00 11.94 -13.28
CA PHE A 320 -8.08 10.60 -12.72
C PHE A 320 -6.70 10.17 -12.21
N HIS A 321 -6.71 9.41 -11.10
CA HIS A 321 -5.49 8.97 -10.43
C HIS A 321 -5.63 7.54 -9.90
N HIS A 322 -4.72 6.66 -10.24
CA HIS A 322 -4.67 5.28 -9.76
C HIS A 322 -3.28 4.66 -9.96
N ALA A 323 -3.01 3.55 -9.28
CA ALA A 323 -1.73 2.86 -9.32
C ALA A 323 -1.32 2.34 -10.72
N GLY A 324 -2.24 2.32 -11.70
CA GLY A 324 -1.96 1.93 -13.08
C GLY A 324 -1.41 3.05 -13.97
N LEU A 325 -1.27 4.28 -13.47
CA LEU A 325 -0.66 5.40 -14.21
C LEU A 325 0.86 5.39 -14.09
N LEU A 326 1.53 5.91 -15.12
CA LEU A 326 2.96 6.23 -15.05
C LEU A 326 3.24 7.26 -13.95
N PRO A 327 4.42 7.23 -13.29
CA PRO A 327 4.79 8.19 -12.25
C PRO A 327 4.61 9.64 -12.68
N MET A 328 5.11 10.01 -13.85
CA MET A 328 5.02 11.38 -14.38
C MET A 328 3.58 11.88 -14.61
N LEU A 329 2.67 10.97 -14.98
CA LEU A 329 1.24 11.29 -15.11
C LEU A 329 0.59 11.51 -13.74
N LYS A 330 0.97 10.72 -12.73
CA LYS A 330 0.51 10.92 -11.34
C LYS A 330 0.99 12.26 -10.79
N GLU A 331 2.27 12.58 -10.97
CA GLU A 331 2.86 13.83 -10.50
C GLU A 331 2.16 15.06 -11.10
N LEU A 332 1.85 15.04 -12.39
CA LEU A 332 1.09 16.13 -13.03
C LEU A 332 -0.31 16.29 -12.40
N VAL A 333 -1.02 15.19 -12.16
CA VAL A 333 -2.34 15.25 -11.52
C VAL A 333 -2.24 15.76 -10.08
N GLU A 334 -1.26 15.29 -9.33
CA GLU A 334 -1.00 15.69 -7.94
C GLU A 334 -0.66 17.17 -7.85
N GLU A 335 0.19 17.68 -8.73
CA GLU A 335 0.54 19.10 -8.81
C GLU A 335 -0.68 19.96 -9.11
N LEU A 336 -1.46 19.62 -10.14
CA LEU A 336 -2.65 20.37 -10.50
C LEU A 336 -3.72 20.35 -9.40
N PHE A 337 -3.82 19.20 -8.66
CA PHE A 337 -4.74 19.10 -7.55
C PHE A 337 -4.28 19.96 -6.35
N SER A 338 -2.99 19.95 -6.03
CA SER A 338 -2.42 20.77 -4.95
C SER A 338 -2.58 22.27 -5.21
N LYS A 339 -2.49 22.70 -6.48
CA LYS A 339 -2.78 24.06 -6.91
C LYS A 339 -4.27 24.42 -6.92
N GLY A 340 -5.16 23.48 -6.57
CA GLY A 340 -6.61 23.72 -6.55
C GLY A 340 -7.26 23.84 -7.94
N LEU A 341 -6.56 23.44 -9.00
CA LEU A 341 -7.02 23.55 -10.38
C LEU A 341 -7.95 22.41 -10.80
N ILE A 342 -7.85 21.23 -10.14
CA ILE A 342 -8.74 20.11 -10.40
C ILE A 342 -10.03 20.25 -9.60
N LYS A 343 -11.16 20.19 -10.30
CA LYS A 343 -12.52 20.29 -9.75
C LYS A 343 -13.06 18.92 -9.33
N VAL A 344 -12.81 17.90 -10.16
CA VAL A 344 -13.22 16.50 -9.87
C VAL A 344 -12.06 15.58 -10.18
N LEU A 345 -11.65 14.79 -9.18
CA LEU A 345 -10.61 13.77 -9.30
C LEU A 345 -11.20 12.39 -9.08
N TYR A 346 -11.31 11.58 -10.13
CA TYR A 346 -11.67 10.16 -10.03
C TYR A 346 -10.46 9.35 -9.58
N THR A 347 -10.60 8.61 -8.47
CA THR A 347 -9.45 7.93 -7.90
C THR A 347 -9.80 6.58 -7.27
N THR A 348 -8.77 5.77 -7.03
CA THR A 348 -8.86 4.50 -6.31
C THR A 348 -8.43 4.67 -4.84
N GLU A 349 -8.70 3.67 -4.02
CA GLU A 349 -8.37 3.64 -2.59
C GLU A 349 -6.88 4.00 -2.30
N THR A 350 -5.96 3.66 -3.21
CA THR A 350 -4.53 3.96 -3.07
C THR A 350 -4.22 5.45 -2.90
N PHE A 351 -5.07 6.32 -3.44
CA PHE A 351 -4.95 7.77 -3.26
C PHE A 351 -5.26 8.21 -1.83
N ALA A 352 -6.26 7.57 -1.21
CA ALA A 352 -6.66 7.90 0.16
C ALA A 352 -5.57 7.56 1.19
N VAL A 353 -4.80 6.51 0.93
CA VAL A 353 -3.73 6.02 1.82
C VAL A 353 -2.42 6.76 1.59
N GLY A 354 -2.07 7.02 0.33
CA GLY A 354 -0.73 7.43 -0.06
C GLY A 354 -0.51 8.93 -0.20
N ILE A 355 -1.56 9.74 -0.21
CA ILE A 355 -1.42 11.16 -0.57
C ILE A 355 -2.24 12.03 0.39
N ASN A 356 -1.59 13.05 0.95
CA ASN A 356 -2.27 14.00 1.87
C ASN A 356 -2.89 15.16 1.07
N MET A 357 -3.91 14.88 0.29
CA MET A 357 -4.63 15.87 -0.52
C MET A 357 -6.12 15.88 -0.16
N PRO A 358 -6.54 16.72 0.78
CA PRO A 358 -7.95 16.82 1.16
C PRO A 358 -8.74 17.61 0.11
N ALA A 359 -10.03 17.31 0.00
CA ALA A 359 -10.98 18.00 -0.86
C ALA A 359 -12.16 18.52 -0.04
N LYS A 360 -12.97 19.40 -0.60
CA LYS A 360 -14.22 19.85 0.05
C LYS A 360 -15.22 18.71 0.17
N THR A 361 -15.33 17.90 -0.90
CA THR A 361 -16.27 16.79 -0.98
C THR A 361 -15.56 15.48 -1.32
N VAL A 362 -16.01 14.39 -0.71
CA VAL A 362 -15.66 13.02 -1.08
C VAL A 362 -16.90 12.30 -1.54
N CYS A 363 -16.83 11.65 -2.71
CA CYS A 363 -17.90 10.81 -3.24
C CYS A 363 -17.44 9.35 -3.33
N PHE A 364 -18.30 8.42 -2.91
CA PHE A 364 -18.10 6.99 -3.10
C PHE A 364 -18.97 6.51 -4.27
N ASN A 365 -18.34 5.89 -5.28
CA ASN A 365 -19.06 5.22 -6.35
C ASN A 365 -19.88 4.02 -5.85
N ALA A 366 -19.33 3.31 -4.87
CA ALA A 366 -19.99 2.19 -4.20
C ALA A 366 -19.37 2.02 -2.81
N LEU A 367 -20.09 1.39 -1.86
CA LEU A 367 -19.58 1.04 -0.54
C LEU A 367 -19.17 -0.44 -0.46
N ARG A 368 -18.86 -1.03 -1.60
CA ARG A 368 -18.36 -2.41 -1.75
C ARG A 368 -17.17 -2.41 -2.69
N LYS A 369 -16.19 -3.27 -2.38
CA LYS A 369 -14.99 -3.46 -3.21
C LYS A 369 -14.70 -4.95 -3.45
N TYR A 370 -13.94 -5.24 -4.48
CA TYR A 370 -13.38 -6.57 -4.73
C TYR A 370 -12.07 -6.72 -3.95
N ASP A 371 -11.96 -7.74 -3.12
CA ASP A 371 -10.80 -8.00 -2.24
C ASP A 371 -9.76 -8.96 -2.86
N GLY A 372 -9.90 -9.28 -4.14
CA GLY A 372 -9.08 -10.28 -4.83
C GLY A 372 -9.78 -11.64 -4.96
N ARG A 373 -10.81 -11.91 -4.12
CA ARG A 373 -11.59 -13.17 -4.13
C ARG A 373 -13.07 -12.94 -4.34
N SER A 374 -13.63 -11.95 -3.65
CA SER A 374 -15.07 -11.68 -3.67
C SER A 374 -15.37 -10.18 -3.51
N PHE A 375 -16.60 -9.77 -3.83
CA PHE A 375 -17.11 -8.44 -3.52
C PHE A 375 -17.59 -8.40 -2.07
N ARG A 376 -16.95 -7.57 -1.23
CA ARG A 376 -17.34 -7.31 0.16
C ARG A 376 -17.66 -5.85 0.43
N GLY A 377 -18.38 -5.57 1.51
CA GLY A 377 -18.56 -4.22 2.03
C GLY A 377 -17.25 -3.62 2.53
N LEU A 378 -17.15 -2.31 2.53
CA LEU A 378 -16.08 -1.59 3.23
C LEU A 378 -16.25 -1.79 4.73
N ASN A 379 -15.14 -1.90 5.45
CA ASN A 379 -15.17 -1.76 6.90
C ASN A 379 -15.11 -0.28 7.32
N THR A 380 -15.38 0.01 8.60
CA THR A 380 -15.42 1.39 9.10
C THR A 380 -14.10 2.12 8.89
N LYS A 381 -12.98 1.44 9.06
CA LYS A 381 -11.64 2.01 8.88
C LYS A 381 -11.37 2.42 7.43
N GLU A 382 -11.66 1.54 6.47
CA GLU A 382 -11.55 1.83 5.04
C GLU A 382 -12.47 3.00 4.64
N TYR A 383 -13.68 3.02 5.19
CA TYR A 383 -14.62 4.11 4.95
C TYR A 383 -14.11 5.44 5.48
N PHE A 384 -13.71 5.51 6.76
CA PHE A 384 -13.27 6.75 7.36
C PHE A 384 -11.89 7.23 6.85
N GLN A 385 -11.04 6.33 6.41
CA GLN A 385 -9.78 6.69 5.75
C GLN A 385 -10.02 7.46 4.45
N ILE A 386 -11.04 7.05 3.68
CA ILE A 386 -11.47 7.73 2.46
C ILE A 386 -12.31 8.97 2.80
N ALA A 387 -13.36 8.83 3.60
CA ALA A 387 -14.24 9.92 4.04
C ALA A 387 -13.45 11.04 4.74
N GLY A 388 -12.40 10.65 5.46
CA GLY A 388 -11.48 11.55 6.14
C GLY A 388 -10.71 12.51 5.22
N ARG A 389 -10.78 12.34 3.91
CA ARG A 389 -10.24 13.29 2.94
C ARG A 389 -11.22 14.45 2.64
N ALA A 390 -12.47 14.38 3.13
CA ALA A 390 -13.41 15.49 3.02
C ALA A 390 -13.17 16.56 4.09
N GLY A 391 -13.24 17.83 3.69
CA GLY A 391 -13.03 18.98 4.57
C GLY A 391 -11.56 19.35 4.73
N ARG A 392 -11.20 20.56 4.29
CA ARG A 392 -9.84 21.11 4.35
C ARG A 392 -9.70 21.97 5.61
N ARG A 393 -8.78 21.59 6.50
CA ARG A 393 -8.51 22.34 7.75
C ARG A 393 -8.16 23.80 7.44
N GLY A 394 -8.77 24.73 8.16
CA GLY A 394 -8.56 26.18 7.97
C GLY A 394 -9.28 26.79 6.77
N ILE A 395 -9.93 25.99 5.91
CA ILE A 395 -10.64 26.45 4.71
C ILE A 395 -12.13 26.13 4.76
N ASP A 396 -12.48 24.88 5.03
CA ASP A 396 -13.86 24.41 5.02
C ASP A 396 -14.44 24.30 6.45
N LYS A 397 -15.69 24.69 6.64
CA LYS A 397 -16.38 24.54 7.92
C LYS A 397 -16.87 23.12 8.15
N GLU A 398 -17.17 22.39 7.08
CA GLU A 398 -17.62 21.01 7.07
C GLU A 398 -17.07 20.25 5.86
N GLY A 399 -16.85 18.93 5.97
CA GLY A 399 -16.51 18.05 4.89
C GLY A 399 -17.73 17.24 4.45
N LEU A 400 -18.11 17.35 3.18
CA LEU A 400 -19.24 16.61 2.64
C LEU A 400 -18.81 15.24 2.14
N VAL A 401 -19.50 14.18 2.59
CA VAL A 401 -19.29 12.80 2.10
C VAL A 401 -20.59 12.33 1.47
N VAL A 402 -20.54 11.92 0.18
CA VAL A 402 -21.72 11.43 -0.55
C VAL A 402 -21.47 10.03 -1.06
N SER A 403 -22.31 9.08 -0.64
CA SER A 403 -22.24 7.68 -1.09
C SER A 403 -23.34 7.38 -2.10
N MET A 404 -22.97 6.93 -3.30
CA MET A 404 -23.94 6.47 -4.30
C MET A 404 -24.59 5.16 -3.84
N VAL A 405 -25.91 5.08 -3.92
CA VAL A 405 -26.70 3.96 -3.43
C VAL A 405 -27.24 3.13 -4.57
N TYR A 406 -26.86 1.86 -4.57
CA TYR A 406 -27.43 0.84 -5.44
C TYR A 406 -28.54 0.11 -4.67
N ARG A 407 -29.80 0.34 -4.99
CA ARG A 407 -30.97 -0.16 -4.24
C ARG A 407 -30.94 -1.67 -3.99
N GLN A 408 -30.38 -2.45 -4.92
CA GLN A 408 -30.25 -3.91 -4.81
C GLN A 408 -29.35 -4.37 -3.64
N THR A 409 -28.36 -3.56 -3.30
CA THR A 409 -27.37 -3.86 -2.24
C THR A 409 -27.51 -3.00 -0.99
N PHE A 410 -28.59 -2.19 -0.93
CA PHE A 410 -28.85 -1.31 0.21
C PHE A 410 -29.15 -2.12 1.48
N ARG A 411 -28.44 -1.78 2.57
CA ARG A 411 -28.61 -2.38 3.90
C ARG A 411 -28.53 -1.27 4.94
N TYR A 412 -29.69 -0.79 5.39
CA TYR A 412 -29.76 0.37 6.30
C TYR A 412 -28.89 0.22 7.56
N LYS A 413 -29.00 -0.92 8.27
CA LYS A 413 -28.26 -1.17 9.52
C LYS A 413 -26.75 -1.17 9.29
N GLU A 414 -26.28 -1.80 8.22
CA GLU A 414 -24.86 -1.84 7.87
C GLU A 414 -24.33 -0.44 7.54
N LEU A 415 -25.08 0.34 6.76
CA LEU A 415 -24.71 1.71 6.40
C LEU A 415 -24.71 2.64 7.60
N LYS A 416 -25.66 2.49 8.52
CA LYS A 416 -25.71 3.27 9.75
C LYS A 416 -24.46 3.02 10.61
N LEU A 417 -24.10 1.75 10.81
CA LEU A 417 -22.88 1.38 11.54
C LEU A 417 -21.61 1.88 10.85
N LEU A 418 -21.55 1.73 9.51
CA LEU A 418 -20.38 2.14 8.72
C LEU A 418 -20.11 3.65 8.81
N THR A 419 -21.15 4.49 8.91
CA THR A 419 -21.04 5.95 8.89
C THR A 419 -21.06 6.59 10.26
N ASP A 420 -21.24 5.83 11.33
CA ASP A 420 -21.34 6.35 12.70
C ASP A 420 -19.97 6.69 13.28
N LYS A 421 -19.14 5.69 13.53
CA LYS A 421 -17.80 5.87 14.11
C LYS A 421 -16.79 4.86 13.57
N ASP A 422 -15.51 5.25 13.54
CA ASP A 422 -14.39 4.31 13.36
C ASP A 422 -14.09 3.63 14.71
N ILE A 423 -14.59 2.40 14.86
CA ILE A 423 -14.55 1.63 16.11
C ILE A 423 -13.70 0.36 16.05
N LEU A 424 -12.93 0.19 14.96
CA LEU A 424 -12.13 -1.03 14.83
C LEU A 424 -10.88 -0.98 15.72
N PRO A 425 -10.76 -1.88 16.73
CA PRO A 425 -9.56 -1.98 17.54
C PRO A 425 -8.37 -2.49 16.72
N ILE A 426 -7.19 -2.20 17.20
CA ILE A 426 -5.97 -2.87 16.74
C ILE A 426 -6.01 -4.33 17.25
N GLN A 427 -5.81 -5.27 16.34
CA GLN A 427 -5.67 -6.70 16.64
C GLN A 427 -4.41 -7.25 16.01
N SER A 428 -3.67 -8.01 16.78
CA SER A 428 -2.46 -8.67 16.29
C SER A 428 -2.78 -9.61 15.12
N GLN A 429 -1.99 -9.46 14.07
CA GLN A 429 -1.95 -10.37 12.91
C GLN A 429 -0.66 -11.21 12.92
N PHE A 430 -0.01 -11.35 14.09
CA PHE A 430 1.28 -12.01 14.20
C PHE A 430 1.27 -13.43 13.62
N LYS A 431 2.08 -13.61 12.58
CA LYS A 431 2.30 -14.89 11.90
C LYS A 431 3.79 -15.05 11.67
N LEU A 432 4.40 -16.02 12.33
CA LEU A 432 5.81 -16.32 12.10
C LEU A 432 6.04 -16.72 10.63
N SER A 433 6.95 -16.02 9.96
CA SER A 433 7.37 -16.30 8.57
C SER A 433 8.58 -17.24 8.53
N VAL A 434 8.90 -17.74 7.35
CA VAL A 434 10.12 -18.53 7.11
C VAL A 434 11.34 -17.64 7.33
N ASN A 435 11.36 -16.44 6.75
CA ASN A 435 12.47 -15.51 6.90
C ASN A 435 12.68 -15.11 8.38
N THR A 436 11.62 -14.78 9.12
CA THR A 436 11.72 -14.51 10.57
C THR A 436 12.31 -15.69 11.33
N THR A 437 11.88 -16.92 11.01
CA THR A 437 12.40 -18.14 11.64
C THR A 437 13.89 -18.32 11.34
N LEU A 438 14.34 -18.13 10.11
CA LEU A 438 15.75 -18.23 9.73
C LEU A 438 16.60 -17.20 10.47
N ASN A 439 16.18 -15.94 10.54
CA ASN A 439 16.90 -14.89 11.25
C ASN A 439 16.95 -15.10 12.76
N LEU A 440 15.86 -15.63 13.37
CA LEU A 440 15.86 -16.01 14.77
C LEU A 440 16.90 -17.09 15.06
N ILE A 441 16.96 -18.15 14.23
CA ILE A 441 17.90 -19.24 14.41
C ILE A 441 19.36 -18.79 14.19
N ASP A 442 19.57 -17.84 13.27
CA ASP A 442 20.90 -17.28 12.98
C ASP A 442 21.50 -16.52 14.17
N LYS A 443 20.66 -15.85 14.96
CA LYS A 443 21.11 -14.83 15.92
C LYS A 443 20.85 -15.16 17.39
N HIS A 444 19.97 -16.10 17.67
CA HIS A 444 19.46 -16.31 19.01
C HIS A 444 19.52 -17.77 19.43
N SER A 445 19.76 -18.00 20.72
CA SER A 445 19.60 -19.31 21.34
C SER A 445 18.13 -19.75 21.34
N LYS A 446 17.89 -21.00 21.60
CA LYS A 446 16.52 -21.53 21.67
C LYS A 446 15.67 -20.82 22.73
N GLU A 447 16.27 -20.56 23.89
CA GLU A 447 15.65 -19.89 25.03
C GLU A 447 15.29 -18.45 24.69
N GLU A 448 16.19 -17.73 24.02
CA GLU A 448 15.95 -16.37 23.52
C GLU A 448 14.84 -16.36 22.47
N ILE A 449 14.82 -17.31 21.55
CA ILE A 449 13.76 -17.44 20.54
C ILE A 449 12.39 -17.64 21.23
N GLU A 450 12.32 -18.52 22.23
CA GLU A 450 11.10 -18.72 23.00
C GLU A 450 10.65 -17.44 23.69
N HIS A 451 11.57 -16.69 24.27
CA HIS A 451 11.29 -15.41 24.89
C HIS A 451 10.76 -14.40 23.84
N ILE A 452 11.46 -14.20 22.73
CA ILE A 452 11.08 -13.26 21.67
C ILE A 452 9.68 -13.55 21.13
N LEU A 453 9.35 -14.83 20.92
CA LEU A 453 8.02 -15.20 20.40
C LEU A 453 6.90 -14.88 21.39
N ARG A 454 7.18 -14.82 22.71
CA ARG A 454 6.24 -14.39 23.74
C ARG A 454 5.99 -12.88 23.71
N LEU A 455 6.93 -12.08 23.22
CA LEU A 455 6.81 -10.60 23.17
C LEU A 455 5.76 -10.10 22.16
N SER A 456 5.12 -10.99 21.37
CA SER A 456 4.14 -10.56 20.36
C SER A 456 2.93 -9.87 20.99
N PHE A 457 2.34 -8.92 20.28
CA PHE A 457 1.10 -8.25 20.68
C PHE A 457 -0.05 -9.26 20.81
N TYR A 458 -0.03 -10.33 20.00
CA TYR A 458 -0.96 -11.46 20.16
C TYR A 458 -0.90 -12.07 21.56
N SER A 459 0.30 -12.32 22.09
CA SER A 459 0.46 -12.88 23.45
C SER A 459 -0.04 -11.89 24.50
N TYR A 460 0.30 -10.60 24.34
CA TYR A 460 -0.16 -9.55 25.24
C TYR A 460 -1.69 -9.39 25.23
N GLN A 461 -2.32 -9.35 24.06
CA GLN A 461 -3.78 -9.26 23.95
C GLN A 461 -4.51 -10.45 24.59
N LYS A 462 -3.89 -11.62 24.57
CA LYS A 462 -4.50 -12.83 25.10
C LYS A 462 -4.30 -13.01 26.61
N PHE A 463 -3.16 -12.58 27.14
CA PHE A 463 -2.71 -12.91 28.49
C PHE A 463 -2.42 -11.70 29.39
N GLY A 464 -2.54 -10.47 28.85
CA GLY A 464 -2.22 -9.23 29.56
C GLY A 464 -0.78 -9.23 30.09
N ASP A 465 -0.58 -8.73 31.29
CA ASP A 465 0.74 -8.61 31.93
C ASP A 465 1.45 -9.97 32.15
N LYS A 466 0.71 -11.07 32.08
CA LYS A 466 1.25 -12.43 32.20
C LYS A 466 1.69 -13.04 30.87
N TYR A 467 1.82 -12.23 29.82
CA TYR A 467 2.19 -12.68 28.47
C TYR A 467 3.52 -13.44 28.41
N ALA A 468 4.45 -13.14 29.32
CA ALA A 468 5.76 -13.79 29.39
C ALA A 468 5.71 -15.17 30.09
N ASP A 469 4.72 -15.42 30.97
CA ASP A 469 4.66 -16.61 31.80
C ASP A 469 3.87 -17.76 31.16
N VAL A 470 3.17 -17.48 30.10
CA VAL A 470 2.26 -18.47 29.49
C VAL A 470 2.99 -19.39 28.53
N GLU A 471 2.68 -20.71 28.60
CA GLU A 471 3.08 -21.68 27.59
C GLU A 471 2.56 -21.25 26.21
N THR A 472 3.47 -20.77 25.38
CA THR A 472 3.18 -20.32 24.01
C THR A 472 3.09 -21.50 23.03
N ARG A 473 2.46 -22.63 23.44
CA ARG A 473 2.36 -23.86 22.64
C ARG A 473 1.95 -23.61 21.19
N ARG A 474 1.02 -22.67 20.95
CA ARG A 474 0.55 -22.38 19.58
C ARG A 474 1.61 -21.67 18.73
N ILE A 475 2.36 -20.71 19.32
CA ILE A 475 3.42 -19.97 18.63
C ILE A 475 4.62 -20.89 18.42
N LEU A 476 5.02 -21.64 19.47
CA LEU A 476 6.09 -22.64 19.38
C LEU A 476 5.75 -23.79 18.44
N TYR A 477 4.48 -24.19 18.35
CA TYR A 477 4.04 -25.20 17.37
C TYR A 477 4.34 -24.74 15.93
N ARG A 478 4.02 -23.47 15.59
CA ARG A 478 4.27 -22.92 14.27
C ARG A 478 5.78 -22.80 14.00
N TYR A 479 6.54 -22.30 14.97
CA TYR A 479 8.01 -22.24 14.89
C TYR A 479 8.59 -23.64 14.61
N ASN A 480 8.24 -24.64 15.42
CA ASN A 480 8.73 -26.00 15.26
C ASN A 480 8.32 -26.63 13.93
N ARG A 481 7.14 -26.30 13.41
CA ARG A 481 6.68 -26.75 12.09
C ARG A 481 7.52 -26.15 10.96
N ILE A 482 7.82 -24.86 11.03
CA ILE A 482 8.68 -24.18 10.03
C ILE A 482 10.10 -24.73 10.15
N ARG A 483 10.65 -24.84 11.37
CA ARG A 483 11.98 -25.40 11.63
C ARG A 483 12.15 -26.79 11.01
N LYS A 484 11.20 -27.71 11.26
CA LYS A 484 11.22 -29.05 10.66
C LYS A 484 11.15 -29.03 9.13
N LYS A 485 10.42 -28.06 8.54
CA LYS A 485 10.38 -27.89 7.07
C LYS A 485 11.75 -27.45 6.56
N LEU A 486 12.40 -26.52 7.23
CA LEU A 486 13.73 -26.02 6.91
C LEU A 486 14.82 -27.09 7.04
N GLU A 487 14.77 -27.94 8.09
CA GLU A 487 15.64 -29.09 8.28
C GLU A 487 15.51 -30.07 7.09
N ARG A 488 14.28 -30.44 6.71
CA ARG A 488 14.00 -31.34 5.58
C ARG A 488 14.47 -30.80 4.23
N ALA A 489 14.41 -29.48 4.07
CA ALA A 489 14.85 -28.79 2.86
C ALA A 489 16.35 -28.44 2.88
N GLY A 490 17.10 -28.81 3.92
CA GLY A 490 18.55 -28.64 4.02
C GLY A 490 18.98 -27.17 4.31
N PHE A 491 18.11 -26.34 4.87
CA PHE A 491 18.44 -24.98 5.31
C PHE A 491 19.00 -24.96 6.74
N LEU A 492 18.76 -26.04 7.49
CA LEU A 492 19.23 -26.27 8.86
C LEU A 492 19.96 -27.59 8.94
N ASP A 493 21.06 -27.61 9.70
CA ASP A 493 21.72 -28.84 10.10
C ASP A 493 20.87 -29.50 11.21
N PRO A 494 20.38 -30.73 10.99
CA PRO A 494 19.55 -31.43 11.95
C PRO A 494 20.26 -31.80 13.24
N LYS A 495 21.62 -31.88 13.24
CA LYS A 495 22.43 -32.27 14.40
C LYS A 495 22.68 -31.07 15.32
N ASN A 496 23.11 -29.96 14.74
CA ASN A 496 23.56 -28.78 15.49
C ASN A 496 22.47 -27.72 15.61
N HIS A 497 21.36 -27.85 14.87
CA HIS A 497 20.26 -26.88 14.79
C HIS A 497 20.71 -25.48 14.33
N THR A 498 21.83 -25.40 13.59
CA THR A 498 22.39 -24.19 13.02
C THR A 498 22.04 -24.07 11.55
N LEU A 499 22.12 -22.85 11.00
CA LEU A 499 21.90 -22.61 9.57
C LEU A 499 23.04 -23.22 8.75
N THR A 500 22.67 -23.91 7.67
CA THR A 500 23.61 -24.26 6.59
C THR A 500 23.96 -23.00 5.77
N GLU A 501 24.93 -23.09 4.85
CA GLU A 501 25.23 -22.01 3.88
C GLU A 501 23.96 -21.55 3.14
N LYS A 502 23.11 -22.48 2.70
CA LYS A 502 21.81 -22.23 2.10
C LYS A 502 20.86 -21.49 3.05
N GLY A 503 20.84 -21.87 4.32
CA GLY A 503 20.07 -21.19 5.35
C GLY A 503 20.53 -19.76 5.57
N LYS A 504 21.85 -19.54 5.69
CA LYS A 504 22.46 -18.22 5.86
C LYS A 504 22.18 -17.29 4.66
N PHE A 505 22.32 -17.82 3.44
CA PHE A 505 21.92 -17.08 2.23
C PHE A 505 20.47 -16.59 2.31
N SER A 506 19.57 -17.47 2.74
CA SER A 506 18.12 -17.19 2.76
C SER A 506 17.69 -16.24 3.88
N THR A 507 18.53 -15.95 4.88
CA THR A 507 18.25 -14.88 5.87
C THR A 507 18.12 -13.50 5.24
N LYS A 508 18.77 -13.27 4.09
CA LYS A 508 18.74 -12.02 3.33
C LYS A 508 17.62 -11.94 2.29
N ILE A 509 16.84 -13.00 2.13
CA ILE A 509 15.73 -13.11 1.20
C ILE A 509 14.43 -12.98 1.99
N PHE A 510 13.55 -12.05 1.61
CA PHE A 510 12.35 -11.72 2.39
C PHE A 510 11.04 -12.22 1.76
N VAL A 511 11.09 -12.76 0.57
CA VAL A 511 9.95 -13.40 -0.12
C VAL A 511 10.48 -14.54 -0.99
N ASP A 512 9.75 -15.64 -1.02
CA ASP A 512 10.15 -16.86 -1.77
C ASP A 512 11.49 -17.45 -1.29
N GLU A 513 11.79 -17.33 0.02
CA GLU A 513 13.08 -17.60 0.65
C GLU A 513 13.56 -19.02 0.36
N ILE A 514 12.66 -20.00 0.42
CA ILE A 514 12.99 -21.42 0.21
C ILE A 514 13.37 -21.65 -1.25
N ILE A 515 12.56 -21.15 -2.18
CA ILE A 515 12.78 -21.42 -3.61
C ILE A 515 14.01 -20.68 -4.14
N LEU A 516 14.18 -19.42 -3.71
CA LEU A 516 15.36 -18.63 -4.08
C LEU A 516 16.64 -19.17 -3.43
N GLY A 517 16.57 -19.60 -2.16
CA GLY A 517 17.68 -20.27 -1.48
C GLY A 517 18.05 -21.60 -2.13
N GLU A 518 17.06 -22.42 -2.56
CA GLU A 518 17.30 -23.67 -3.27
C GLU A 518 18.08 -23.45 -4.57
N ILE A 519 17.67 -22.45 -5.35
CA ILE A 519 18.24 -22.21 -6.67
C ILE A 519 19.59 -21.48 -6.59
N PHE A 520 19.65 -20.39 -5.79
CA PHE A 520 20.76 -19.43 -5.85
C PHE A 520 21.85 -19.62 -4.78
N ALA A 521 21.56 -20.37 -3.71
CA ALA A 521 22.59 -20.81 -2.76
C ALA A 521 23.15 -22.19 -3.09
N SER A 522 22.76 -22.79 -4.20
CA SER A 522 23.28 -24.06 -4.72
C SER A 522 23.92 -23.86 -6.09
N GLU A 523 24.54 -24.90 -6.63
CA GLU A 523 25.12 -24.88 -7.98
C GLU A 523 24.08 -24.82 -9.13
N ILE A 524 22.79 -24.90 -8.82
CA ILE A 524 21.70 -24.94 -9.81
C ILE A 524 21.71 -23.67 -10.68
N TYR A 525 21.87 -22.48 -10.09
CA TYR A 525 21.87 -21.22 -10.84
C TYR A 525 23.00 -21.11 -11.87
N LYS A 526 24.10 -21.83 -11.70
CA LYS A 526 25.24 -21.83 -12.64
C LYS A 526 24.88 -22.47 -13.98
N LYS A 527 23.84 -23.32 -14.00
CA LYS A 527 23.29 -23.93 -15.22
C LYS A 527 22.44 -22.94 -16.03
N PHE A 528 22.00 -21.82 -15.48
CA PHE A 528 21.15 -20.85 -16.16
C PHE A 528 21.97 -19.76 -16.82
N ASN A 529 21.60 -19.37 -18.04
CA ASN A 529 22.06 -18.12 -18.63
C ASN A 529 21.26 -16.91 -18.05
N ASP A 530 21.65 -15.68 -18.45
CA ASP A 530 21.01 -14.46 -17.91
C ASP A 530 19.54 -14.36 -18.32
N CYS A 531 19.18 -14.83 -19.54
CA CYS A 531 17.80 -14.86 -20.02
C CYS A 531 16.94 -15.81 -19.19
N GLN A 532 17.44 -16.99 -18.89
CA GLN A 532 16.77 -17.99 -18.05
C GLN A 532 16.64 -17.52 -16.62
N THR A 533 17.66 -16.83 -16.09
CA THR A 533 17.66 -16.23 -14.76
C THR A 533 16.59 -15.15 -14.64
N LEU A 534 16.50 -14.25 -15.63
CA LEU A 534 15.46 -13.22 -15.67
C LEU A 534 14.06 -13.84 -15.74
N LEU A 535 13.86 -14.84 -16.61
CA LEU A 535 12.59 -15.51 -16.77
C LEU A 535 12.13 -16.21 -15.47
N LEU A 536 13.05 -16.84 -14.76
CA LEU A 536 12.80 -17.50 -13.49
C LEU A 536 12.38 -16.51 -12.39
N ILE A 537 13.15 -15.44 -12.18
CA ILE A 537 12.84 -14.42 -11.20
C ILE A 537 11.49 -13.75 -11.54
N ALA A 538 11.26 -13.46 -12.82
CA ALA A 538 10.02 -12.88 -13.30
C ALA A 538 8.80 -13.80 -13.04
N ALA A 539 8.95 -15.12 -13.19
CA ALA A 539 7.88 -16.06 -12.89
C ALA A 539 7.51 -16.08 -11.39
N LEU A 540 8.49 -15.94 -10.51
CA LEU A 540 8.25 -15.82 -9.07
C LEU A 540 7.55 -14.51 -8.69
N CYS A 541 7.76 -13.44 -9.46
CA CYS A 541 7.13 -12.13 -9.22
C CYS A 541 5.76 -11.97 -9.90
N TYR A 542 5.41 -12.83 -10.84
CA TYR A 542 4.18 -12.69 -11.60
C TYR A 542 2.98 -13.25 -10.86
N GLU A 543 1.96 -12.40 -10.67
CA GLU A 543 0.67 -12.77 -10.12
C GLU A 543 -0.40 -12.73 -11.23
N PRO A 544 -0.83 -13.88 -11.76
CA PRO A 544 -1.83 -13.93 -12.83
C PRO A 544 -3.18 -13.37 -12.35
N ARG A 545 -3.82 -12.59 -13.21
CA ARG A 545 -5.17 -12.10 -13.00
C ARG A 545 -6.09 -12.71 -14.05
N GLU A 546 -7.31 -13.09 -13.68
CA GLU A 546 -8.29 -13.73 -14.57
C GLU A 546 -8.50 -13.03 -15.93
N ARG A 547 -8.28 -11.71 -16.00
CA ARG A 547 -8.50 -10.89 -17.19
C ARG A 547 -7.22 -10.48 -17.90
N THR A 548 -6.04 -10.91 -17.44
CA THR A 548 -4.78 -10.63 -18.15
C THR A 548 -4.73 -11.40 -19.45
N LYS A 549 -4.40 -10.71 -20.53
CA LYS A 549 -4.26 -11.28 -21.87
C LYS A 549 -2.98 -10.80 -22.52
N PHE A 550 -2.28 -11.70 -23.17
CA PHE A 550 -1.14 -11.41 -24.02
C PHE A 550 -1.52 -11.67 -25.48
N LYS A 551 -1.14 -10.76 -26.39
CA LYS A 551 -1.34 -10.98 -27.83
C LYS A 551 -0.45 -12.11 -28.34
N LYS A 552 0.78 -12.18 -27.83
CA LYS A 552 1.77 -13.19 -28.19
C LYS A 552 2.59 -13.61 -26.95
N VAL A 553 2.88 -14.88 -26.83
CA VAL A 553 3.83 -15.48 -25.90
C VAL A 553 5.00 -16.06 -26.68
N PHE A 554 6.19 -16.12 -26.07
CA PHE A 554 7.45 -16.44 -26.75
C PHE A 554 8.17 -17.65 -26.11
N PRO A 555 7.61 -18.87 -26.16
CA PRO A 555 8.22 -20.05 -25.56
C PRO A 555 9.41 -20.53 -26.41
N ASN A 556 10.53 -19.81 -26.34
CA ASN A 556 11.77 -20.07 -27.09
C ASN A 556 12.60 -21.22 -26.49
N SER A 557 13.85 -21.41 -27.00
CA SER A 557 14.77 -22.45 -26.53
C SER A 557 15.12 -22.28 -25.04
N ASP A 558 15.31 -21.03 -24.56
CA ASP A 558 15.65 -20.75 -23.16
C ASP A 558 14.52 -21.13 -22.22
N TYR A 559 13.28 -20.83 -22.58
CA TYR A 559 12.10 -21.28 -21.84
C TYR A 559 12.06 -22.80 -21.69
N ARG A 560 12.31 -23.55 -22.80
CA ARG A 560 12.27 -25.02 -22.79
C ARG A 560 13.38 -25.63 -21.94
N LYS A 561 14.60 -25.10 -22.05
CA LYS A 561 15.74 -25.51 -21.23
C LYS A 561 15.52 -25.22 -19.77
N LEU A 562 15.05 -24.00 -19.43
CA LEU A 562 14.73 -23.60 -18.06
C LEU A 562 13.67 -24.53 -17.44
N LYS A 563 12.60 -24.81 -18.17
CA LYS A 563 11.55 -25.73 -17.71
C LYS A 563 12.07 -27.13 -17.40
N ALA A 564 12.99 -27.65 -18.22
CA ALA A 564 13.63 -28.93 -17.99
C ALA A 564 14.51 -28.91 -16.73
N LEU A 565 15.35 -27.87 -16.57
CA LEU A 565 16.24 -27.73 -15.42
C LEU A 565 15.48 -27.58 -14.10
N ILE A 566 14.38 -26.83 -14.09
CA ILE A 566 13.50 -26.69 -12.90
C ILE A 566 12.89 -28.04 -12.51
N ALA A 567 12.57 -28.89 -13.46
CA ALA A 567 11.97 -30.21 -13.20
C ALA A 567 12.95 -31.22 -12.61
N GLU A 568 14.26 -30.99 -12.68
CA GLU A 568 15.29 -31.89 -12.14
C GLU A 568 15.32 -31.87 -10.60
N ASP A 569 15.00 -30.73 -9.97
CA ASP A 569 15.02 -30.59 -8.50
C ASP A 569 13.62 -30.74 -7.89
N PRO A 570 13.46 -31.57 -6.83
CA PRO A 570 12.14 -31.88 -6.27
C PRO A 570 11.45 -30.69 -5.59
N ILE A 571 12.20 -29.66 -5.16
CA ILE A 571 11.66 -28.46 -4.52
C ILE A 571 11.17 -27.49 -5.57
N THR A 572 12.02 -27.21 -6.58
CA THR A 572 11.69 -26.29 -7.67
C THR A 572 10.56 -26.85 -8.55
N ALA A 573 10.53 -28.16 -8.81
CA ALA A 573 9.48 -28.81 -9.61
C ALA A 573 8.07 -28.65 -9.03
N LYS A 574 7.95 -28.42 -7.71
CA LYS A 574 6.68 -28.26 -7.00
C LYS A 574 6.25 -26.79 -6.80
N GLU A 575 7.02 -25.84 -7.31
CA GLU A 575 6.69 -24.42 -7.15
C GLU A 575 5.56 -24.00 -8.11
N PRO A 576 4.35 -23.66 -7.60
CA PRO A 576 3.21 -23.36 -8.46
C PRO A 576 3.41 -22.14 -9.36
N LYS A 577 4.25 -21.18 -8.93
CA LYS A 577 4.51 -19.96 -9.70
C LYS A 577 5.18 -20.24 -11.05
N PHE A 578 5.88 -21.35 -11.16
CA PHE A 578 6.52 -21.77 -12.41
C PHE A 578 5.54 -22.28 -13.49
N GLU A 579 4.29 -22.53 -13.14
CA GLU A 579 3.23 -22.78 -14.13
C GLU A 579 3.02 -21.56 -15.04
N ASN A 580 3.32 -20.36 -14.55
CA ASN A 580 3.19 -19.10 -15.28
C ASN A 580 4.39 -18.78 -16.19
N LEU A 581 5.44 -19.59 -16.22
CA LEU A 581 6.66 -19.35 -17.02
C LEU A 581 6.35 -19.04 -18.49
N LYS A 582 5.37 -19.72 -19.09
CA LYS A 582 4.96 -19.46 -20.48
C LYS A 582 4.41 -18.06 -20.68
N ASP A 583 3.55 -17.60 -19.79
CA ASP A 583 2.93 -16.28 -19.87
C ASP A 583 3.96 -15.17 -19.63
N VAL A 584 4.90 -15.41 -18.73
CA VAL A 584 5.96 -14.46 -18.39
C VAL A 584 6.90 -14.23 -19.57
N THR A 585 7.06 -15.21 -20.50
CA THR A 585 7.82 -14.98 -21.74
C THR A 585 7.32 -13.79 -22.55
N ALA A 586 6.01 -13.47 -22.47
CA ALA A 586 5.42 -12.31 -23.13
C ALA A 586 5.97 -10.97 -22.64
N MET A 587 6.49 -10.95 -21.41
CA MET A 587 7.00 -9.73 -20.75
C MET A 587 8.53 -9.70 -20.61
N THR A 588 9.22 -10.84 -20.81
CA THR A 588 10.68 -10.92 -20.63
C THR A 588 11.43 -11.11 -21.94
N VAL A 589 10.98 -12.00 -22.82
CA VAL A 589 11.70 -12.30 -24.06
C VAL A 589 11.87 -11.08 -24.97
N PRO A 590 10.86 -10.25 -25.22
CA PRO A 590 11.06 -9.06 -26.03
C PRO A 590 12.11 -8.08 -25.46
N ILE A 591 12.22 -7.96 -24.13
CA ILE A 591 13.24 -7.12 -23.47
C ILE A 591 14.64 -7.69 -23.68
N ILE A 592 14.77 -9.02 -23.56
CA ILE A 592 16.03 -9.74 -23.80
C ILE A 592 16.50 -9.54 -25.26
N GLU A 593 15.57 -9.50 -26.19
CA GLU A 593 15.81 -9.27 -27.62
C GLU A 593 16.03 -7.79 -27.98
N GLY A 594 16.12 -6.90 -26.98
CA GLY A 594 16.40 -5.47 -27.17
C GLY A 594 15.18 -4.58 -27.31
N GLY A 595 13.98 -5.13 -27.12
CA GLY A 595 12.74 -4.35 -27.05
C GLY A 595 12.65 -3.50 -25.77
N ASP A 596 11.84 -2.47 -25.84
CA ASP A 596 11.59 -1.52 -24.76
C ASP A 596 10.29 -1.83 -24.01
N PHE A 597 10.02 -1.02 -22.99
CA PHE A 597 8.79 -1.09 -22.19
C PHE A 597 7.50 -1.01 -23.03
N PHE A 598 7.49 -0.19 -24.10
CA PHE A 598 6.29 0.02 -24.93
C PHE A 598 6.03 -1.19 -25.84
N THR A 599 7.07 -1.90 -26.24
CA THR A 599 6.95 -3.18 -26.93
C THR A 599 6.16 -4.18 -26.10
N ILE A 600 6.44 -4.25 -24.78
CA ILE A 600 5.70 -5.10 -23.86
C ILE A 600 4.29 -4.58 -23.65
N LEU A 601 4.13 -3.29 -23.39
CA LEU A 601 2.83 -2.68 -23.17
C LEU A 601 1.86 -2.93 -24.35
N ASN A 602 2.38 -2.89 -25.58
CA ASN A 602 1.60 -3.18 -26.78
C ASN A 602 1.22 -4.67 -26.90
N ASN A 603 1.94 -5.57 -26.22
CA ASN A 603 1.68 -7.01 -26.24
C ASN A 603 0.68 -7.49 -25.17
N THR A 604 0.27 -6.62 -24.24
CA THR A 604 -0.62 -6.97 -23.11
C THR A 604 -1.77 -5.99 -22.96
N ASN A 605 -2.77 -6.39 -22.18
CA ASN A 605 -3.83 -5.52 -21.69
C ASN A 605 -3.59 -4.99 -20.25
N LEU A 606 -2.40 -5.21 -19.70
CA LEU A 606 -1.98 -4.62 -18.43
C LEU A 606 -1.82 -3.11 -18.59
N LEU A 607 -2.04 -2.38 -17.51
CA LEU A 607 -1.78 -0.95 -17.47
C LEU A 607 -0.27 -0.69 -17.26
N GLU A 608 0.17 0.48 -17.67
CA GLU A 608 1.57 0.92 -17.59
C GLU A 608 2.14 0.75 -16.16
N GLY A 609 1.41 1.18 -15.14
CA GLY A 609 1.85 1.05 -13.74
C GLY A 609 1.83 -0.40 -13.22
N ASP A 610 1.07 -1.32 -13.82
CA ASP A 610 1.14 -2.74 -13.47
C ASP A 610 2.46 -3.37 -13.95
N LEU A 611 2.91 -3.00 -15.14
CA LEU A 611 4.20 -3.44 -15.68
C LEU A 611 5.37 -2.84 -14.89
N ILE A 612 5.32 -1.54 -14.56
CA ILE A 612 6.34 -0.91 -13.71
C ILE A 612 6.44 -1.62 -12.36
N ARG A 613 5.29 -1.92 -11.73
CA ARG A 613 5.28 -2.65 -10.46
C ARG A 613 5.92 -4.04 -10.62
N PHE A 614 5.59 -4.74 -11.68
CA PHE A 614 6.14 -6.07 -11.96
C PHE A 614 7.66 -6.03 -12.11
N TYR A 615 8.20 -5.11 -12.92
CA TYR A 615 9.65 -4.98 -13.08
C TYR A 615 10.34 -4.47 -11.83
N GLY A 616 9.70 -3.58 -11.06
CA GLY A 616 10.19 -3.15 -9.74
C GLY A 616 10.31 -4.32 -8.74
N GLN A 617 9.38 -5.28 -8.78
CA GLN A 617 9.48 -6.49 -7.97
C GLN A 617 10.66 -7.38 -8.40
N ILE A 618 10.92 -7.49 -9.70
CA ILE A 618 12.08 -8.23 -10.20
C ILE A 618 13.39 -7.57 -9.76
N LEU A 619 13.51 -6.26 -9.90
CA LEU A 619 14.68 -5.50 -9.44
C LEU A 619 14.91 -5.65 -7.93
N ASP A 620 13.84 -5.63 -7.13
CA ASP A 620 13.93 -5.89 -5.69
C ASP A 620 14.47 -7.30 -5.38
N ARG A 621 14.03 -8.33 -6.10
CA ARG A 621 14.56 -9.70 -5.96
C ARG A 621 16.03 -9.78 -6.35
N ILE A 622 16.42 -9.15 -7.46
CA ILE A 622 17.82 -9.08 -7.91
C ILE A 622 18.68 -8.43 -6.80
N ASN A 623 18.22 -7.34 -6.20
CA ASN A 623 18.92 -6.67 -5.11
C ASN A 623 19.05 -7.56 -3.85
N GLN A 624 18.01 -8.31 -3.50
CA GLN A 624 18.06 -9.25 -2.38
C GLN A 624 19.07 -10.38 -2.65
N LEU A 625 19.04 -10.98 -3.85
CA LEU A 625 19.99 -12.01 -4.27
C LEU A 625 21.42 -11.51 -4.27
N ARG A 626 21.67 -10.30 -4.76
CA ARG A 626 22.99 -9.66 -4.73
C ARG A 626 23.52 -9.50 -3.30
N LYS A 627 22.69 -9.01 -2.37
CA LYS A 627 23.04 -8.84 -0.96
C LYS A 627 23.22 -10.17 -0.22
N ALA A 628 22.56 -11.20 -0.65
CA ALA A 628 22.65 -12.54 -0.07
C ALA A 628 23.87 -13.31 -0.58
N SER A 629 24.41 -12.94 -1.75
CA SER A 629 25.50 -13.65 -2.42
C SER A 629 26.79 -13.60 -1.61
N PHE A 630 27.45 -14.76 -1.52
CA PHE A 630 28.84 -14.91 -1.04
C PHE A 630 29.82 -15.06 -2.21
N GLU A 631 29.33 -15.20 -3.44
CA GLU A 631 30.13 -15.45 -4.65
C GLU A 631 30.04 -14.29 -5.64
N HIS A 632 31.20 -13.88 -6.18
CA HIS A 632 31.26 -12.86 -7.24
C HIS A 632 30.51 -13.28 -8.51
N THR A 633 30.48 -14.59 -8.80
CA THR A 633 29.77 -15.12 -9.98
C THR A 633 28.28 -14.85 -9.95
N LEU A 634 27.63 -14.99 -8.79
CA LEU A 634 26.21 -14.68 -8.64
C LEU A 634 25.97 -13.16 -8.70
N THR A 635 26.83 -12.37 -8.06
CA THR A 635 26.75 -10.91 -8.10
C THR A 635 26.82 -10.39 -9.53
N ASN A 636 27.83 -10.84 -10.31
CA ASN A 636 27.97 -10.46 -11.72
C ASN A 636 26.75 -10.86 -12.57
N LYS A 637 26.20 -12.07 -12.33
CA LYS A 637 24.99 -12.52 -13.00
C LYS A 637 23.79 -11.60 -12.68
N MET A 638 23.63 -11.18 -11.42
CA MET A 638 22.58 -10.25 -11.03
C MET A 638 22.75 -8.87 -11.68
N ASP A 639 24.00 -8.40 -11.82
CA ASP A 639 24.30 -7.14 -12.51
C ASP A 639 23.98 -7.20 -14.00
N CYS A 640 24.27 -8.31 -14.67
CA CYS A 640 23.88 -8.54 -16.07
C CYS A 640 22.36 -8.51 -16.25
N VAL A 641 21.64 -9.25 -15.40
CA VAL A 641 20.17 -9.32 -15.45
C VAL A 641 19.53 -7.95 -15.14
N GLU A 642 20.06 -7.22 -14.17
CA GLU A 642 19.64 -5.85 -13.87
C GLU A 642 19.86 -4.91 -15.06
N GLY A 643 21.02 -5.01 -15.72
CA GLY A 643 21.36 -4.22 -16.91
C GLY A 643 20.37 -4.42 -18.07
N ILE A 644 19.87 -5.64 -18.26
CA ILE A 644 18.83 -5.94 -19.26
C ILE A 644 17.55 -5.18 -18.92
N LEU A 645 17.10 -5.22 -17.67
CA LEU A 645 15.88 -4.54 -17.23
C LEU A 645 16.00 -3.03 -17.28
N LYS A 646 17.11 -2.47 -16.80
CA LYS A 646 17.33 -1.01 -16.77
C LYS A 646 17.29 -0.40 -18.16
N ARG A 647 17.88 -1.05 -19.15
CA ARG A 647 17.81 -0.60 -20.55
C ARG A 647 16.37 -0.54 -21.07
N ALA A 648 15.56 -1.56 -20.75
CA ALA A 648 14.18 -1.61 -21.20
C ALA A 648 13.27 -0.58 -20.50
N LEU A 649 13.65 -0.12 -19.31
CA LEU A 649 12.90 0.83 -18.49
C LEU A 649 13.46 2.27 -18.61
N GLU A 650 14.44 2.50 -19.45
CA GLU A 650 15.08 3.80 -19.64
C GLU A 650 14.03 4.87 -20.02
N GLY A 651 14.07 6.01 -19.36
CA GLY A 651 13.14 7.12 -19.58
C GLY A 651 11.73 6.93 -18.99
N ILE A 652 11.43 5.78 -18.37
CA ILE A 652 10.12 5.47 -17.75
C ILE A 652 10.21 5.38 -16.23
N TYR A 653 11.28 4.81 -15.74
CA TYR A 653 11.62 4.77 -14.32
C TYR A 653 12.39 6.06 -13.99
N LEU A 654 11.71 7.01 -13.39
CA LEU A 654 12.39 8.12 -12.70
C LEU A 654 12.97 7.54 -11.39
N VAL A 655 14.26 7.36 -11.39
CA VAL A 655 15.05 7.09 -10.18
C VAL A 655 14.98 8.28 -9.26
#